data_36f7e0ff9933aa85769ad747f6a24f32
#
_entry.id   36f7e0ff9933aa85769ad747f6a24f32
#
_cell.length_a   1.000
_cell.length_b   1.000
_cell.length_c   1.000
_cell.angle_alpha   90.00
_cell.angle_beta   90.00
_cell.angle_gamma   90.00
#
_symmetry.space_group_name_H-M   'P 1'
#
loop_
_entity.id
_entity.type
_entity.pdbx_description
1 polymer ?
#
loop_
_entity_poly.entity_id
_entity_poly.type
_entity_poly.pdbx_seq_one_letter_code
_entity_poly.pdbx_strand_id
1 'polypeptide(L)'
;MPPGVYCPVDFWAKEEKQSILVDFLLPSGIYLNFPVPCSASLGNIKKLLWQRAQQEPLFHTLGSPTSYVFTCINQTAEQQELEDEQRRLCDIQPFLPVLRLVAREGDRAEKLLNSQISLLIGKGLHEFDSLNDPEVNEFRSKMRQLCEEIALQRQHMTWDRWMESNFPLQLEHSSKVFAKSSQSNKTLMINVKFESSEESFTLQMSPRDLPLSIIRMAMRKKSNVSGQQCPWRPEDYILQVNGVLDYIHGNYPLCQFKHLNHCLQSNCTAHLTLVSISSTLPDQQGDIIISSKIRHKPPPPLPTKKPHQCSLWKLERPFCFQLLFGCNVNADDGLKLLVQCGLYHGNELLCKTVASKEVNASSDPEWFQHLEFDINICDLPRMTRLSLALYAVDKSKKAKSTKKKSKKTDYPIAWVNTMLFDYKDMLKIGEYSLCMWSSFPDEKGDLLNPMGTVQCNPNTESAATLRICFLNVSDYPVYYPSIDKILELGRLGEVCNATTDERLQLQEIVDRKGQAELYEHEKELVWKLRHEIKERNPEALPKLLLTTKWNKHEDVAQMVYLLQTWPELPVLTALELLDFNFPDRHVGSFTMSCLKKLTNEELCQYLLQLVQVLKYESYLECELTMFLLERALIHRKIGHFLFWHLRSEMHVPAVALRFGLILEAYCRGSTYHMKVLMKQGEALSKLKGLNDFVRSSVQKTSKAQAKEAMHMCLRQDTYLEPLSYIYSPLDPNLILTDVCVDLCTFMESKMKPLWIVYNNDLMGGSRVGIIFKNGDDLRQDMLTLQMIKLMDVLWKKEGLDLRVTPYGCLSTGDKTGLIEVVMHSDTIANIQRNKSNMAATAAFNKDALLNWLKSKNPG
;
A
#
# COMPACT_ATOMS: atom_id res chain seq x y z
N MET A 1 -28.26 27.02 -20.87
CA MET A 1 -28.48 26.22 -22.08
C MET A 1 -28.18 24.76 -21.73
N PRO A 2 -28.99 23.81 -22.14
CA PRO A 2 -28.54 22.44 -22.07
C PRO A 2 -27.32 22.28 -22.99
N PRO A 3 -26.25 21.67 -22.53
CA PRO A 3 -25.09 21.43 -23.37
C PRO A 3 -25.50 20.54 -24.54
N GLY A 4 -25.24 21.01 -25.75
CA GLY A 4 -25.57 20.28 -26.97
C GLY A 4 -24.75 19.01 -27.21
N VAL A 5 -23.65 18.79 -26.47
CA VAL A 5 -22.71 17.68 -26.65
C VAL A 5 -22.21 17.22 -25.30
N TYR A 6 -22.30 15.92 -25.05
CA TYR A 6 -21.66 15.26 -23.92
C TYR A 6 -20.40 14.54 -24.38
N CYS A 7 -19.36 14.54 -23.55
CA CYS A 7 -18.08 13.90 -23.82
C CYS A 7 -17.80 12.79 -22.78
N PRO A 8 -18.49 11.64 -22.87
CA PRO A 8 -18.22 10.51 -21.98
C PRO A 8 -16.81 9.95 -22.24
N VAL A 9 -16.34 9.04 -21.38
CA VAL A 9 -15.00 8.42 -21.48
C VAL A 9 -14.76 7.85 -22.88
N ASP A 10 -15.74 7.20 -23.49
CA ASP A 10 -15.66 6.64 -24.84
C ASP A 10 -15.43 7.70 -25.94
N PHE A 11 -15.88 8.93 -25.70
CA PHE A 11 -15.62 10.04 -26.61
C PHE A 11 -14.14 10.39 -26.65
N TRP A 12 -13.47 10.41 -25.47
CA TRP A 12 -12.05 10.73 -25.36
C TRP A 12 -11.13 9.59 -25.80
N ALA A 13 -11.63 8.36 -25.81
CA ALA A 13 -10.92 7.18 -26.28
C ALA A 13 -10.85 7.06 -27.82
N LYS A 14 -11.64 7.84 -28.56
CA LYS A 14 -11.62 7.81 -30.03
C LYS A 14 -10.45 8.62 -30.58
N GLU A 15 -9.56 7.95 -31.28
CA GLU A 15 -8.33 8.52 -31.85
C GLU A 15 -8.53 9.57 -32.96
N GLU A 16 -9.71 9.66 -33.55
CA GLU A 16 -9.91 10.44 -34.77
C GLU A 16 -10.03 11.95 -34.56
N LYS A 17 -10.16 12.43 -33.31
CA LYS A 17 -10.37 13.84 -33.05
C LYS A 17 -9.10 14.56 -32.61
N GLN A 18 -8.48 15.27 -33.54
CA GLN A 18 -7.34 16.15 -33.24
C GLN A 18 -7.76 17.43 -32.50
N SER A 19 -8.97 17.89 -32.67
CA SER A 19 -9.49 19.08 -31.99
C SER A 19 -10.96 18.92 -31.58
N ILE A 20 -11.31 19.62 -30.49
CA ILE A 20 -12.69 19.68 -29.96
C ILE A 20 -13.12 21.13 -29.85
N LEU A 21 -14.38 21.40 -30.14
CA LEU A 21 -15.01 22.69 -29.93
C LEU A 21 -15.31 22.87 -28.44
N VAL A 22 -14.71 23.86 -27.82
CA VAL A 22 -14.84 24.14 -26.37
C VAL A 22 -15.52 25.48 -26.15
N ASP A 23 -16.44 25.48 -25.21
CA ASP A 23 -17.12 26.66 -24.73
C ASP A 23 -16.38 27.26 -23.54
N PHE A 24 -16.00 28.52 -23.64
CA PHE A 24 -15.34 29.26 -22.59
C PHE A 24 -16.25 30.30 -21.98
N LEU A 25 -16.46 30.23 -20.66
CA LEU A 25 -17.24 31.22 -19.93
C LEU A 25 -16.28 32.08 -19.09
N LEU A 26 -16.22 33.38 -19.44
CA LEU A 26 -15.38 34.34 -18.76
C LEU A 26 -16.07 34.94 -17.52
N PRO A 27 -15.30 35.46 -16.54
CA PRO A 27 -15.86 36.11 -15.35
C PRO A 27 -16.79 37.31 -15.66
N SER A 28 -16.52 37.96 -16.80
CA SER A 28 -17.37 39.07 -17.31
C SER A 28 -18.74 38.63 -17.85
N GLY A 29 -19.01 37.31 -17.91
CA GLY A 29 -20.21 36.76 -18.55
C GLY A 29 -20.07 36.56 -20.05
N ILE A 30 -18.96 36.96 -20.67
CA ILE A 30 -18.72 36.73 -22.09
C ILE A 30 -18.45 35.24 -22.33
N TYR A 31 -19.08 34.74 -23.38
CA TYR A 31 -18.99 33.38 -23.85
C TYR A 31 -18.21 33.36 -25.16
N LEU A 32 -17.20 32.51 -25.23
CA LEU A 32 -16.41 32.28 -26.44
C LEU A 32 -16.46 30.80 -26.79
N ASN A 33 -16.53 30.51 -28.09
CA ASN A 33 -16.53 29.14 -28.58
C ASN A 33 -15.53 29.02 -29.72
N PHE A 34 -14.54 28.14 -29.57
CA PHE A 34 -13.55 27.89 -30.61
C PHE A 34 -12.92 26.50 -30.47
N PRO A 35 -12.41 25.90 -31.56
CA PRO A 35 -11.75 24.61 -31.50
C PRO A 35 -10.41 24.69 -30.78
N VAL A 36 -10.14 23.66 -29.99
CA VAL A 36 -8.88 23.49 -29.23
C VAL A 36 -8.29 22.13 -29.56
N PRO A 37 -6.98 21.99 -29.76
CA PRO A 37 -6.37 20.69 -29.90
C PRO A 37 -6.58 19.84 -28.63
N CYS A 38 -7.00 18.59 -28.77
CA CYS A 38 -7.20 17.69 -27.62
C CYS A 38 -5.89 17.43 -26.86
N SER A 39 -4.76 17.49 -27.55
CA SER A 39 -3.41 17.34 -27.01
C SER A 39 -2.85 18.62 -26.36
N ALA A 40 -3.57 19.73 -26.42
CA ALA A 40 -3.09 20.99 -25.84
C ALA A 40 -3.15 20.97 -24.31
N SER A 41 -2.11 21.52 -23.68
CA SER A 41 -2.11 21.76 -22.23
C SER A 41 -3.06 22.90 -21.88
N LEU A 42 -3.58 22.90 -20.65
CA LEU A 42 -4.43 23.99 -20.14
C LEU A 42 -3.76 25.36 -20.22
N GLY A 43 -2.44 25.41 -19.98
CA GLY A 43 -1.67 26.64 -20.14
C GLY A 43 -1.69 27.19 -21.57
N ASN A 44 -1.58 26.30 -22.57
CA ASN A 44 -1.67 26.68 -23.97
C ASN A 44 -3.11 27.10 -24.36
N ILE A 45 -4.10 26.38 -23.87
CA ILE A 45 -5.52 26.73 -24.06
C ILE A 45 -5.81 28.10 -23.47
N LYS A 46 -5.28 28.39 -22.29
CA LYS A 46 -5.44 29.72 -21.63
C LYS A 46 -4.81 30.84 -22.47
N LYS A 47 -3.64 30.60 -23.05
CA LYS A 47 -2.99 31.55 -23.96
C LYS A 47 -3.88 31.84 -25.20
N LEU A 48 -4.42 30.78 -25.81
CA LEU A 48 -5.35 30.92 -26.93
C LEU A 48 -6.62 31.70 -26.54
N LEU A 49 -7.15 31.42 -25.36
CA LEU A 49 -8.30 32.14 -24.84
C LEU A 49 -8.01 33.65 -24.68
N TRP A 50 -6.86 34.00 -24.10
CA TRP A 50 -6.48 35.43 -23.97
C TRP A 50 -6.31 36.14 -25.32
N GLN A 51 -5.71 35.46 -26.30
CA GLN A 51 -5.60 35.97 -27.67
C GLN A 51 -6.97 36.28 -28.29
N ARG A 52 -7.92 35.37 -28.09
CA ARG A 52 -9.29 35.54 -28.60
C ARG A 52 -10.06 36.62 -27.83
N ALA A 53 -9.93 36.61 -26.51
CA ALA A 53 -10.62 37.57 -25.62
C ALA A 53 -10.21 39.03 -25.84
N GLN A 54 -9.01 39.29 -26.35
CA GLN A 54 -8.53 40.66 -26.66
C GLN A 54 -9.46 41.41 -27.61
N GLN A 55 -10.20 40.73 -28.46
CA GLN A 55 -11.12 41.31 -29.45
C GLN A 55 -12.50 41.53 -28.88
N GLU A 56 -12.77 41.06 -27.68
CA GLU A 56 -14.09 41.11 -27.07
C GLU A 56 -14.29 42.34 -26.19
N PRO A 57 -15.52 42.85 -26.09
CA PRO A 57 -15.83 43.91 -25.15
C PRO A 57 -15.53 43.45 -23.71
N LEU A 58 -15.20 44.38 -22.83
CA LEU A 58 -14.85 44.11 -21.44
C LEU A 58 -13.53 43.35 -21.20
N PHE A 59 -12.69 43.12 -22.21
CA PHE A 59 -11.39 42.51 -22.02
C PHE A 59 -10.53 43.26 -20.98
N HIS A 60 -10.69 44.57 -20.88
CA HIS A 60 -9.99 45.41 -19.91
C HIS A 60 -10.34 45.11 -18.46
N THR A 61 -11.43 44.40 -18.20
CA THR A 61 -11.84 43.91 -16.87
C THR A 61 -11.18 42.60 -16.49
N LEU A 62 -10.56 41.91 -17.46
CA LEU A 62 -9.84 40.67 -17.26
C LEU A 62 -8.42 40.99 -16.79
N GLY A 63 -8.03 40.43 -15.64
CA GLY A 63 -6.68 40.55 -15.08
C GLY A 63 -5.63 39.71 -15.82
N SER A 64 -4.51 39.48 -15.16
CA SER A 64 -3.48 38.60 -15.67
C SER A 64 -3.98 37.14 -15.80
N PRO A 65 -3.55 36.40 -16.81
CA PRO A 65 -3.88 34.96 -16.92
C PRO A 65 -3.58 34.15 -15.67
N THR A 66 -2.52 34.51 -14.95
CA THR A 66 -2.09 33.83 -13.71
C THR A 66 -3.06 34.01 -12.55
N SER A 67 -3.95 35.01 -12.63
CA SER A 67 -4.97 35.27 -11.59
C SER A 67 -6.21 34.40 -11.70
N TYR A 68 -6.29 33.55 -12.71
CA TYR A 68 -7.46 32.73 -12.99
C TYR A 68 -7.11 31.25 -13.14
N VAL A 69 -8.13 30.42 -12.88
CA VAL A 69 -8.07 28.95 -13.06
C VAL A 69 -9.30 28.49 -13.83
N PHE A 70 -9.15 27.44 -14.63
CA PHE A 70 -10.29 26.79 -15.26
C PHE A 70 -11.02 25.87 -14.32
N THR A 71 -12.35 25.81 -14.46
CA THR A 71 -13.18 24.76 -13.86
C THR A 71 -13.93 24.02 -14.96
N CYS A 72 -14.16 22.72 -14.76
CA CYS A 72 -14.96 21.90 -15.65
C CYS A 72 -15.91 21.02 -14.87
N ILE A 73 -16.83 20.37 -15.57
CA ILE A 73 -17.63 19.26 -15.04
C ILE A 73 -16.95 17.97 -15.45
N ASN A 74 -16.58 17.15 -14.46
CA ASN A 74 -15.88 15.88 -14.67
C ASN A 74 -16.87 14.75 -15.02
N GLN A 75 -16.33 13.54 -15.25
CA GLN A 75 -17.12 12.34 -15.60
C GLN A 75 -18.06 11.87 -14.48
N THR A 76 -17.86 12.30 -13.25
CA THR A 76 -18.75 12.04 -12.10
C THR A 76 -19.78 13.13 -11.88
N ALA A 77 -19.92 14.06 -12.83
CA ALA A 77 -20.82 15.21 -12.79
C ALA A 77 -20.52 16.23 -11.67
N GLU A 78 -19.29 16.25 -11.18
CA GLU A 78 -18.82 17.21 -10.19
C GLU A 78 -18.06 18.36 -10.84
N GLN A 79 -18.14 19.55 -10.23
CA GLN A 79 -17.33 20.68 -10.63
C GLN A 79 -15.92 20.52 -10.08
N GLN A 80 -14.91 20.61 -10.95
CA GLN A 80 -13.51 20.44 -10.63
C GLN A 80 -12.71 21.67 -11.04
N GLU A 81 -11.89 22.22 -10.13
CA GLU A 81 -10.86 23.21 -10.44
C GLU A 81 -9.64 22.53 -11.04
N LEU A 82 -9.10 23.08 -12.12
CA LEU A 82 -8.00 22.53 -12.89
C LEU A 82 -6.71 23.32 -12.59
N GLU A 83 -6.12 23.06 -11.44
CA GLU A 83 -4.94 23.80 -10.95
C GLU A 83 -3.65 23.48 -11.70
N ASP A 84 -3.50 22.25 -12.17
CA ASP A 84 -2.33 21.82 -12.93
C ASP A 84 -2.48 22.16 -14.41
N GLU A 85 -1.92 23.30 -14.81
CA GLU A 85 -2.01 23.83 -16.17
C GLU A 85 -1.14 23.09 -17.19
N GLN A 86 -0.28 22.19 -16.74
CA GLN A 86 0.52 21.35 -17.64
C GLN A 86 -0.26 20.15 -18.16
N ARG A 87 -1.38 19.81 -17.55
CA ARG A 87 -2.24 18.71 -18.00
C ARG A 87 -2.86 19.00 -19.34
N ARG A 88 -2.96 17.97 -20.16
CA ARG A 88 -3.61 18.04 -21.48
C ARG A 88 -5.12 17.85 -21.34
N LEU A 89 -5.87 18.44 -22.23
CA LEU A 89 -7.34 18.35 -22.24
C LEU A 89 -7.80 16.88 -22.40
N CYS A 90 -7.12 16.10 -23.23
CA CYS A 90 -7.41 14.68 -23.43
C CYS A 90 -7.14 13.81 -22.17
N ASP A 91 -6.32 14.28 -21.25
CA ASP A 91 -6.04 13.57 -19.99
C ASP A 91 -7.01 13.99 -18.87
N ILE A 92 -7.53 15.20 -18.94
CA ILE A 92 -8.55 15.70 -18.01
C ILE A 92 -9.90 15.08 -18.29
N GLN A 93 -10.25 14.92 -19.56
CA GLN A 93 -11.49 14.30 -20.05
C GLN A 93 -12.76 14.93 -19.43
N PRO A 94 -13.00 16.26 -19.59
CA PRO A 94 -14.20 16.85 -19.06
C PRO A 94 -15.45 16.22 -19.71
N PHE A 95 -16.48 15.98 -18.90
CA PHE A 95 -17.74 15.42 -19.39
C PHE A 95 -18.50 16.40 -20.30
N LEU A 96 -18.42 17.69 -19.96
CA LEU A 96 -18.92 18.76 -20.80
C LEU A 96 -17.74 19.52 -21.42
N PRO A 97 -17.78 19.83 -22.73
CA PRO A 97 -16.73 20.61 -23.38
C PRO A 97 -16.86 22.11 -23.03
N VAL A 98 -16.96 22.41 -21.76
CA VAL A 98 -17.12 23.77 -21.20
C VAL A 98 -16.02 24.01 -20.18
N LEU A 99 -15.25 25.06 -20.38
CA LEU A 99 -14.25 25.52 -19.42
C LEU A 99 -14.65 26.91 -18.91
N ARG A 100 -14.96 26.96 -17.62
CA ARG A 100 -15.26 28.22 -16.96
C ARG A 100 -14.02 28.80 -16.33
N LEU A 101 -13.74 30.07 -16.58
CA LEU A 101 -12.65 30.80 -15.97
C LEU A 101 -13.11 31.46 -14.67
N VAL A 102 -12.46 31.15 -13.57
CA VAL A 102 -12.76 31.70 -12.24
C VAL A 102 -11.50 32.32 -11.62
N ALA A 103 -11.69 33.34 -10.77
CA ALA A 103 -10.56 33.92 -10.03
C ALA A 103 -9.95 32.90 -9.08
N ARG A 104 -8.62 32.92 -8.96
CA ARG A 104 -7.93 32.07 -7.99
C ARG A 104 -8.17 32.59 -6.58
N GLU A 105 -8.49 31.70 -5.68
CA GLU A 105 -8.63 31.94 -4.26
C GLU A 105 -7.63 31.08 -3.47
N GLY A 106 -7.07 31.62 -2.41
CA GLY A 106 -6.16 30.89 -1.54
C GLY A 106 -4.71 30.79 -2.07
N ASP A 107 -3.91 29.93 -1.43
CA ASP A 107 -2.51 29.69 -1.80
C ASP A 107 -2.45 28.78 -3.03
N ARG A 108 -1.90 29.31 -4.12
CA ARG A 108 -1.76 28.58 -5.39
C ARG A 108 -0.92 27.31 -5.26
N ALA A 109 0.18 27.38 -4.52
CA ALA A 109 1.09 26.25 -4.37
C ALA A 109 0.41 25.10 -3.59
N GLU A 110 -0.34 25.44 -2.55
CA GLU A 110 -1.09 24.44 -1.76
C GLU A 110 -2.22 23.80 -2.58
N LYS A 111 -2.98 24.61 -3.32
CA LYS A 111 -4.05 24.08 -4.19
C LYS A 111 -3.50 23.17 -5.29
N LEU A 112 -2.39 23.54 -5.90
CA LEU A 112 -1.73 22.72 -6.91
C LEU A 112 -1.28 21.39 -6.30
N LEU A 113 -0.64 21.42 -5.14
CA LEU A 113 -0.21 20.21 -4.45
C LEU A 113 -1.40 19.32 -4.08
N ASN A 114 -2.47 19.89 -3.54
CA ASN A 114 -3.68 19.15 -3.20
C ASN A 114 -4.33 18.49 -4.44
N SER A 115 -4.36 19.19 -5.56
CA SER A 115 -4.84 18.66 -6.84
C SER A 115 -3.99 17.50 -7.34
N GLN A 116 -2.67 17.62 -7.27
CA GLN A 116 -1.73 16.57 -7.67
C GLN A 116 -1.84 15.33 -6.78
N ILE A 117 -1.93 15.52 -5.46
CA ILE A 117 -2.11 14.41 -4.52
C ILE A 117 -3.45 13.70 -4.80
N SER A 118 -4.54 14.45 -4.95
CA SER A 118 -5.87 13.88 -5.23
C SER A 118 -5.88 13.01 -6.48
N LEU A 119 -5.25 13.48 -7.54
CA LEU A 119 -5.13 12.73 -8.79
C LEU A 119 -4.31 11.45 -8.60
N LEU A 120 -3.18 11.54 -7.91
CA LEU A 120 -2.26 10.43 -7.71
C LEU A 120 -2.85 9.33 -6.84
N ILE A 121 -3.47 9.69 -5.72
CA ILE A 121 -4.04 8.71 -4.80
C ILE A 121 -5.42 8.19 -5.24
N GLY A 122 -6.05 8.84 -6.21
CA GLY A 122 -7.37 8.44 -6.73
C GLY A 122 -8.53 8.81 -5.80
N LYS A 123 -8.36 9.82 -4.95
CA LYS A 123 -9.38 10.33 -4.04
C LYS A 123 -9.23 11.83 -3.81
N GLY A 124 -10.31 12.58 -3.96
CA GLY A 124 -10.29 14.01 -3.69
C GLY A 124 -10.05 14.32 -2.21
N LEU A 125 -9.09 15.19 -1.91
CA LEU A 125 -8.78 15.56 -0.52
C LEU A 125 -9.94 16.29 0.16
N HIS A 126 -10.80 16.97 -0.60
CA HIS A 126 -12.03 17.58 -0.08
C HIS A 126 -12.98 16.55 0.56
N GLU A 127 -12.95 15.30 0.13
CA GLU A 127 -13.76 14.23 0.72
C GLU A 127 -13.37 13.96 2.19
N PHE A 128 -12.08 14.09 2.52
CA PHE A 128 -11.63 13.98 3.92
C PHE A 128 -12.14 15.16 4.77
N ASP A 129 -12.13 16.36 4.21
CA ASP A 129 -12.63 17.56 4.90
C ASP A 129 -14.14 17.46 5.15
N SER A 130 -14.89 16.91 4.22
CA SER A 130 -16.36 16.78 4.30
C SER A 130 -16.84 15.75 5.34
N LEU A 131 -15.98 14.85 5.78
CA LEU A 131 -16.32 13.88 6.82
C LEU A 131 -16.58 14.53 8.18
N ASN A 132 -15.99 15.70 8.46
CA ASN A 132 -16.08 16.40 9.76
C ASN A 132 -15.77 15.48 10.94
N ASP A 133 -14.89 14.50 10.75
CA ASP A 133 -14.50 13.53 11.75
C ASP A 133 -13.28 14.03 12.53
N PRO A 134 -13.38 14.22 13.86
CA PRO A 134 -12.26 14.69 14.67
C PRO A 134 -11.03 13.78 14.61
N GLU A 135 -11.22 12.48 14.57
CA GLU A 135 -10.11 11.51 14.45
C GLU A 135 -9.36 11.69 13.13
N VAL A 136 -10.07 11.84 12.00
CA VAL A 136 -9.48 12.08 10.70
C VAL A 136 -8.69 13.39 10.69
N ASN A 137 -9.27 14.46 11.20
CA ASN A 137 -8.63 15.78 11.23
C ASN A 137 -7.37 15.80 12.10
N GLU A 138 -7.41 15.15 13.25
CA GLU A 138 -6.27 15.06 14.17
C GLU A 138 -5.15 14.18 13.57
N PHE A 139 -5.50 13.07 12.95
CA PHE A 139 -4.56 12.21 12.24
C PHE A 139 -3.86 12.96 11.10
N ARG A 140 -4.60 13.66 10.26
CA ARG A 140 -4.03 14.46 9.15
C ARG A 140 -3.06 15.53 9.66
N SER A 141 -3.43 16.22 10.74
CA SER A 141 -2.58 17.26 11.34
C SER A 141 -1.27 16.68 11.90
N LYS A 142 -1.35 15.60 12.67
CA LYS A 142 -0.17 14.92 13.23
C LYS A 142 0.75 14.36 12.15
N MET A 143 0.17 13.71 11.13
CA MET A 143 0.95 13.13 10.04
C MET A 143 1.63 14.22 9.21
N ARG A 144 0.96 15.34 8.97
CA ARG A 144 1.54 16.48 8.28
C ARG A 144 2.77 17.03 9.03
N GLN A 145 2.66 17.19 10.34
CA GLN A 145 3.79 17.62 11.16
C GLN A 145 4.95 16.63 11.10
N LEU A 146 4.70 15.35 11.31
CA LEU A 146 5.71 14.30 11.21
C LEU A 146 6.44 14.31 9.86
N CYS A 147 5.67 14.39 8.79
CA CYS A 147 6.23 14.35 7.43
C CYS A 147 7.07 15.59 7.12
N GLU A 148 6.65 16.77 7.59
CA GLU A 148 7.42 18.00 7.47
C GLU A 148 8.74 17.92 8.25
N GLU A 149 8.72 17.39 9.46
CA GLU A 149 9.92 17.17 10.28
C GLU A 149 10.93 16.23 9.59
N ILE A 150 10.45 15.13 9.03
CA ILE A 150 11.31 14.17 8.30
C ILE A 150 11.84 14.80 7.01
N ALA A 151 11.04 15.56 6.29
CA ALA A 151 11.49 16.25 5.08
C ALA A 151 12.63 17.25 5.39
N LEU A 152 12.52 17.97 6.50
CA LEU A 152 13.60 18.85 6.98
C LEU A 152 14.88 18.08 7.34
N GLN A 153 14.75 16.92 8.02
CA GLN A 153 15.89 16.07 8.33
C GLN A 153 16.60 15.57 7.06
N ARG A 154 15.83 15.21 6.01
CA ARG A 154 16.42 14.77 4.73
C ARG A 154 17.25 15.86 4.04
N GLN A 155 16.87 17.13 4.15
CA GLN A 155 17.61 18.24 3.56
C GLN A 155 19.02 18.43 4.15
N HIS A 156 19.24 17.94 5.37
CA HIS A 156 20.51 18.02 6.07
C HIS A 156 21.31 16.71 6.09
N MET A 157 20.92 15.73 5.27
CA MET A 157 21.65 14.46 5.17
C MET A 157 23.02 14.66 4.55
N THR A 158 24.02 13.97 5.09
CA THR A 158 25.34 13.82 4.44
C THR A 158 25.19 12.97 3.17
N TRP A 159 26.16 13.09 2.25
CA TRP A 159 26.15 12.32 1.01
C TRP A 159 26.07 10.80 1.27
N ASP A 160 26.82 10.29 2.23
CA ASP A 160 26.79 8.85 2.57
C ASP A 160 25.40 8.38 3.01
N ARG A 161 24.74 9.15 3.86
CA ARG A 161 23.36 8.85 4.29
C ARG A 161 22.36 9.01 3.17
N TRP A 162 22.55 10.00 2.33
CA TRP A 162 21.71 10.17 1.13
C TRP A 162 21.79 8.96 0.22
N MET A 163 23.00 8.47 -0.07
CA MET A 163 23.21 7.28 -0.90
C MET A 163 22.62 6.02 -0.27
N GLU A 164 22.81 5.83 1.03
CA GLU A 164 22.23 4.69 1.77
C GLU A 164 20.70 4.71 1.71
N SER A 165 20.09 5.89 1.78
CA SER A 165 18.64 6.06 1.78
C SER A 165 18.01 5.91 0.39
N ASN A 166 18.69 6.38 -0.65
CA ASN A 166 18.14 6.41 -2.00
C ASN A 166 18.70 5.31 -2.90
N PHE A 167 19.97 4.96 -2.74
CA PHE A 167 20.69 4.01 -3.59
C PHE A 167 21.58 3.08 -2.74
N PRO A 168 20.98 2.26 -1.86
CA PRO A 168 21.75 1.39 -0.99
C PRO A 168 22.59 0.42 -1.82
N LEU A 169 23.81 0.16 -1.36
CA LEU A 169 24.69 -0.79 -2.01
C LEU A 169 24.09 -2.19 -2.06
N GLN A 170 24.12 -2.80 -3.23
CA GLN A 170 23.65 -4.17 -3.45
C GLN A 170 24.80 -5.14 -3.18
N LEU A 171 24.97 -5.48 -1.90
CA LEU A 171 26.07 -6.36 -1.43
C LEU A 171 25.57 -7.76 -1.14
N GLU A 172 26.43 -8.74 -1.42
CA GLU A 172 26.21 -10.12 -1.01
C GLU A 172 26.59 -10.28 0.48
N HIS A 173 25.61 -10.64 1.31
CA HIS A 173 25.79 -10.78 2.75
C HIS A 173 26.09 -12.21 3.19
N SER A 174 25.89 -13.20 2.31
CA SER A 174 26.17 -14.58 2.63
C SER A 174 27.68 -14.85 2.61
N SER A 175 28.27 -15.06 3.78
CA SER A 175 29.67 -15.39 3.91
C SER A 175 30.08 -16.66 3.15
N LYS A 176 29.16 -17.62 3.01
CA LYS A 176 29.40 -18.87 2.27
C LYS A 176 29.45 -18.66 0.76
N VAL A 177 28.59 -17.81 0.21
CA VAL A 177 28.58 -17.46 -1.22
C VAL A 177 29.78 -16.56 -1.55
N PHE A 178 30.04 -15.57 -0.71
CA PHE A 178 31.13 -14.63 -0.87
C PHE A 178 32.52 -15.33 -0.83
N ALA A 179 32.74 -16.26 0.11
CA ALA A 179 34.00 -17.00 0.24
C ALA A 179 34.34 -17.80 -1.03
N LYS A 180 33.36 -18.41 -1.68
CA LYS A 180 33.56 -19.12 -2.96
C LYS A 180 34.02 -18.18 -4.06
N SER A 181 33.43 -17.00 -4.17
CA SER A 181 33.78 -16.00 -5.19
C SER A 181 35.14 -15.33 -4.93
N SER A 182 35.49 -15.09 -3.66
CA SER A 182 36.76 -14.48 -3.30
C SER A 182 37.97 -15.40 -3.50
N GLN A 183 37.77 -16.71 -3.47
CA GLN A 183 38.82 -17.72 -3.71
C GLN A 183 39.00 -18.05 -5.19
N SER A 184 38.15 -17.52 -6.06
CA SER A 184 38.22 -17.74 -7.50
C SER A 184 39.50 -17.09 -8.09
N ASN A 185 40.27 -17.85 -8.86
CA ASN A 185 41.38 -17.32 -9.66
C ASN A 185 40.91 -16.63 -10.96
N LYS A 186 39.57 -16.47 -11.14
CA LYS A 186 39.00 -15.80 -12.30
C LYS A 186 39.22 -14.29 -12.19
N THR A 187 39.47 -13.68 -13.31
CA THR A 187 39.52 -12.21 -13.43
C THR A 187 38.17 -11.66 -13.92
N LEU A 188 37.85 -10.49 -13.41
CA LEU A 188 36.62 -9.78 -13.74
C LEU A 188 36.91 -8.79 -14.88
N MET A 189 36.20 -8.92 -15.98
CA MET A 189 36.26 -7.96 -17.10
C MET A 189 35.26 -6.84 -16.86
N ILE A 190 35.73 -5.59 -16.86
CA ILE A 190 34.91 -4.42 -16.59
C ILE A 190 35.13 -3.42 -17.71
N ASN A 191 34.02 -2.98 -18.35
CA ASN A 191 34.03 -1.85 -19.29
C ASN A 191 33.53 -0.60 -18.56
N VAL A 192 34.33 0.45 -18.52
CA VAL A 192 34.03 1.72 -17.87
C VAL A 192 33.84 2.80 -18.93
N LYS A 193 32.65 3.39 -18.98
CA LYS A 193 32.30 4.57 -19.77
C LYS A 193 32.41 5.82 -18.90
N PHE A 194 32.75 6.94 -19.49
CA PHE A 194 32.74 8.24 -18.82
C PHE A 194 31.41 8.97 -19.12
N GLU A 195 30.77 9.51 -18.11
CA GLU A 195 29.49 10.22 -18.25
C GLU A 195 29.55 11.36 -19.29
N SER A 196 30.70 12.04 -19.37
CA SER A 196 30.91 13.21 -20.25
C SER A 196 31.45 12.87 -21.66
N SER A 197 31.66 11.58 -21.96
CA SER A 197 32.22 11.18 -23.26
C SER A 197 31.73 9.82 -23.71
N GLU A 198 31.76 9.56 -25.02
CA GLU A 198 31.44 8.26 -25.58
C GLU A 198 32.57 7.22 -25.43
N GLU A 199 33.69 7.63 -24.85
CA GLU A 199 34.87 6.78 -24.69
C GLU A 199 34.60 5.76 -23.55
N SER A 200 35.00 4.51 -23.82
CA SER A 200 34.98 3.45 -22.83
C SER A 200 36.26 2.67 -22.81
N PHE A 201 36.64 2.14 -21.65
CA PHE A 201 37.85 1.37 -21.48
C PHE A 201 37.54 0.03 -20.80
N THR A 202 38.05 -1.04 -21.40
CA THR A 202 37.95 -2.37 -20.79
C THR A 202 39.14 -2.63 -19.87
N LEU A 203 38.84 -3.02 -18.64
CA LEU A 203 39.80 -3.28 -17.58
C LEU A 203 39.69 -4.73 -17.13
N GLN A 204 40.81 -5.31 -16.75
CA GLN A 204 40.86 -6.61 -16.13
C GLN A 204 41.19 -6.44 -14.65
N MET A 205 40.28 -6.86 -13.76
CA MET A 205 40.37 -6.61 -12.33
C MET A 205 40.39 -7.94 -11.56
N SER A 206 41.02 -7.91 -10.39
CA SER A 206 40.89 -9.01 -9.44
C SER A 206 39.54 -8.89 -8.70
N PRO A 207 38.85 -10.00 -8.40
CA PRO A 207 37.64 -9.97 -7.56
C PRO A 207 37.86 -9.36 -6.16
N ARG A 208 39.11 -9.31 -5.71
CA ARG A 208 39.48 -8.75 -4.39
C ARG A 208 39.79 -7.24 -4.43
N ASP A 209 39.91 -6.68 -5.62
CA ASP A 209 40.17 -5.24 -5.77
C ASP A 209 39.00 -4.41 -5.22
N LEU A 210 39.27 -3.16 -4.93
CA LEU A 210 38.26 -2.20 -4.45
C LEU A 210 37.74 -1.33 -5.61
N PRO A 211 36.52 -0.74 -5.52
CA PRO A 211 35.97 0.14 -6.54
C PRO A 211 36.88 1.30 -6.94
N LEU A 212 37.59 1.90 -5.98
CA LEU A 212 38.52 2.99 -6.25
C LEU A 212 39.67 2.57 -7.17
N SER A 213 40.06 1.30 -7.15
CA SER A 213 41.09 0.78 -8.06
C SER A 213 40.66 0.79 -9.51
N ILE A 214 39.36 0.51 -9.76
CA ILE A 214 38.75 0.61 -11.10
C ILE A 214 38.80 2.06 -11.59
N ILE A 215 38.39 3.01 -10.75
CA ILE A 215 38.34 4.43 -11.06
C ILE A 215 39.73 4.95 -11.41
N ARG A 216 40.70 4.65 -10.58
CA ARG A 216 42.12 5.04 -10.80
C ARG A 216 42.67 4.48 -12.10
N MET A 217 42.40 3.21 -12.38
CA MET A 217 42.89 2.55 -13.60
C MET A 217 42.19 3.12 -14.87
N ALA A 218 40.90 3.37 -14.82
CA ALA A 218 40.14 4.00 -15.92
C ALA A 218 40.68 5.40 -16.22
N MET A 219 40.91 6.22 -15.20
CA MET A 219 41.44 7.57 -15.34
C MET A 219 42.87 7.58 -15.91
N ARG A 220 43.74 6.64 -15.47
CA ARG A 220 45.08 6.47 -16.04
C ARG A 220 45.04 6.11 -17.52
N LYS A 221 44.15 5.19 -17.93
CA LYS A 221 43.98 4.85 -19.35
C LYS A 221 43.52 6.05 -20.17
N LYS A 222 42.60 6.83 -19.67
CA LYS A 222 42.09 8.05 -20.34
C LYS A 222 43.23 9.07 -20.49
N SER A 223 43.99 9.33 -19.43
CA SER A 223 45.13 10.25 -19.48
C SER A 223 46.17 9.80 -20.50
N ASN A 224 46.46 8.51 -20.61
CA ASN A 224 47.43 7.95 -21.57
C ASN A 224 46.94 8.12 -23.02
N VAL A 225 45.66 8.01 -23.28
CA VAL A 225 45.06 8.15 -24.63
C VAL A 225 44.95 9.64 -25.02
N SER A 226 44.56 10.52 -24.11
CA SER A 226 44.38 11.94 -24.38
C SER A 226 45.68 12.75 -24.38
N GLY A 227 46.78 12.18 -23.83
CA GLY A 227 48.05 12.87 -23.69
C GLY A 227 48.02 14.04 -22.69
N GLN A 228 46.93 14.22 -21.99
CA GLN A 228 46.75 15.27 -20.98
C GLN A 228 46.45 14.63 -19.62
N GLN A 229 47.05 15.21 -18.58
CA GLN A 229 46.79 14.77 -17.22
C GLN A 229 45.33 15.05 -16.86
N CYS A 230 44.60 14.02 -16.42
CA CYS A 230 43.20 14.14 -16.02
C CYS A 230 43.13 15.04 -14.78
N PRO A 231 42.41 16.18 -14.81
CA PRO A 231 42.35 17.09 -13.67
C PRO A 231 41.46 16.59 -12.53
N TRP A 232 40.84 15.43 -12.69
CA TRP A 232 39.84 14.90 -11.79
C TRP A 232 40.47 14.06 -10.68
N ARG A 233 39.93 14.20 -9.47
CA ARG A 233 40.31 13.35 -8.32
C ARG A 233 39.48 12.06 -8.36
N PRO A 234 40.08 10.88 -8.26
CA PRO A 234 39.35 9.63 -8.23
C PRO A 234 38.29 9.54 -7.13
N GLU A 235 38.53 10.23 -6.02
CA GLU A 235 37.67 10.26 -4.84
C GLU A 235 36.37 11.05 -5.04
N ASP A 236 36.29 11.86 -6.09
CA ASP A 236 35.09 12.65 -6.43
C ASP A 236 34.11 11.90 -7.35
N TYR A 237 34.41 10.63 -7.64
CA TYR A 237 33.65 9.80 -8.56
C TYR A 237 33.27 8.45 -7.95
N ILE A 238 32.15 7.93 -8.44
CA ILE A 238 31.65 6.57 -8.16
C ILE A 238 31.30 5.87 -9.46
N LEU A 239 31.07 4.57 -9.40
CA LEU A 239 30.67 3.77 -10.54
C LEU A 239 29.16 3.48 -10.47
N GLN A 240 28.49 3.60 -11.58
CA GLN A 240 27.08 3.20 -11.76
C GLN A 240 27.00 2.03 -12.71
N VAL A 241 26.20 1.02 -12.37
CA VAL A 241 25.86 -0.04 -13.32
C VAL A 241 25.02 0.57 -14.44
N ASN A 242 25.40 0.33 -15.70
CA ASN A 242 24.71 0.93 -16.84
C ASN A 242 23.22 0.55 -16.85
N GLY A 243 22.36 1.57 -17.00
CA GLY A 243 20.90 1.43 -17.12
C GLY A 243 20.15 1.15 -15.84
N VAL A 244 20.84 1.04 -14.72
CA VAL A 244 20.24 0.79 -13.40
C VAL A 244 20.79 1.80 -12.41
N LEU A 245 19.98 2.23 -11.45
CA LEU A 245 20.42 3.05 -10.32
C LEU A 245 21.08 2.19 -9.24
N ASP A 246 22.05 1.42 -9.62
CA ASP A 246 22.90 0.59 -8.76
C ASP A 246 24.31 1.14 -8.82
N TYR A 247 24.83 1.57 -7.65
CA TYR A 247 26.12 2.23 -7.56
C TYR A 247 27.14 1.34 -6.85
N ILE A 248 28.39 1.44 -7.30
CA ILE A 248 29.50 0.65 -6.79
C ILE A 248 30.53 1.63 -6.24
N HIS A 249 30.67 1.64 -4.93
CA HIS A 249 31.60 2.48 -4.19
C HIS A 249 31.87 1.91 -2.79
N GLY A 250 32.79 2.53 -2.05
CA GLY A 250 33.15 2.12 -0.70
C GLY A 250 34.27 1.09 -0.63
N ASN A 251 34.54 0.61 0.57
CA ASN A 251 35.67 -0.28 0.87
C ASN A 251 35.23 -1.76 0.89
N TYR A 252 34.62 -2.21 -0.18
CA TYR A 252 34.18 -3.59 -0.33
C TYR A 252 34.89 -4.25 -1.53
N PRO A 253 35.30 -5.51 -1.44
CA PRO A 253 35.83 -6.24 -2.57
C PRO A 253 34.85 -6.31 -3.72
N LEU A 254 35.28 -6.24 -4.96
CA LEU A 254 34.42 -6.23 -6.13
C LEU A 254 33.49 -7.43 -6.19
N CYS A 255 33.94 -8.62 -5.78
CA CYS A 255 33.10 -9.82 -5.75
C CYS A 255 31.98 -9.80 -4.72
N GLN A 256 31.97 -8.84 -3.81
CA GLN A 256 30.87 -8.67 -2.85
C GLN A 256 29.68 -7.91 -3.43
N PHE A 257 29.87 -7.13 -4.49
CA PHE A 257 28.76 -6.47 -5.20
C PHE A 257 27.98 -7.49 -6.01
N LYS A 258 26.68 -7.59 -5.80
CA LYS A 258 25.80 -8.60 -6.44
C LYS A 258 25.93 -8.61 -7.97
N HIS A 259 25.94 -7.44 -8.60
CA HIS A 259 26.08 -7.32 -10.05
C HIS A 259 27.44 -7.85 -10.54
N LEU A 260 28.53 -7.43 -9.92
CA LEU A 260 29.87 -7.85 -10.30
C LEU A 260 30.10 -9.34 -10.02
N ASN A 261 29.54 -9.84 -8.93
CA ASN A 261 29.59 -11.28 -8.62
C ASN A 261 28.83 -12.10 -9.67
N HIS A 262 27.68 -11.62 -10.09
CA HIS A 262 26.92 -12.27 -11.17
C HIS A 262 27.72 -12.29 -12.48
N CYS A 263 28.35 -11.18 -12.86
CA CYS A 263 29.20 -11.11 -14.04
C CYS A 263 30.41 -12.07 -13.94
N LEU A 264 31.03 -12.16 -12.78
CA LEU A 264 32.15 -13.09 -12.51
C LEU A 264 31.73 -14.55 -12.67
N GLN A 265 30.58 -14.93 -12.14
CA GLN A 265 30.05 -16.29 -12.22
C GLN A 265 29.60 -16.65 -13.64
N SER A 266 28.97 -15.71 -14.33
CA SER A 266 28.46 -15.90 -15.69
C SER A 266 29.51 -15.69 -16.78
N ASN A 267 30.72 -15.32 -16.40
CA ASN A 267 31.83 -15.04 -17.30
C ASN A 267 31.53 -13.93 -18.34
N CYS A 268 30.75 -12.93 -17.94
CA CYS A 268 30.39 -11.78 -18.77
C CYS A 268 31.09 -10.50 -18.33
N THR A 269 31.18 -9.53 -19.23
CA THR A 269 31.77 -8.22 -18.95
C THR A 269 30.76 -7.35 -18.20
N ALA A 270 31.21 -6.73 -17.09
CA ALA A 270 30.40 -5.74 -16.39
C ALA A 270 30.53 -4.37 -17.09
N HIS A 271 29.41 -3.73 -17.37
CA HIS A 271 29.38 -2.41 -18.01
C HIS A 271 29.02 -1.36 -16.96
N LEU A 272 29.95 -0.46 -16.70
CA LEU A 272 29.83 0.57 -15.68
C LEU A 272 30.04 1.97 -16.30
N THR A 273 29.45 2.97 -15.67
CA THR A 273 29.66 4.39 -16.01
C THR A 273 30.29 5.11 -14.82
N LEU A 274 31.32 5.88 -15.09
CA LEU A 274 31.96 6.76 -14.08
C LEU A 274 31.12 8.02 -13.94
N VAL A 275 30.59 8.23 -12.75
CA VAL A 275 29.62 9.29 -12.42
C VAL A 275 30.21 10.18 -11.33
N SER A 276 30.05 11.50 -11.46
CA SER A 276 30.47 12.42 -10.39
C SER A 276 29.57 12.28 -9.16
N ILE A 277 30.16 12.32 -7.97
CA ILE A 277 29.42 12.36 -6.70
C ILE A 277 28.40 13.51 -6.69
N SER A 278 28.78 14.67 -7.26
CA SER A 278 27.88 15.82 -7.32
C SER A 278 26.63 15.61 -8.19
N SER A 279 26.70 14.73 -9.19
CA SER A 279 25.54 14.41 -10.04
C SER A 279 24.54 13.45 -9.38
N THR A 280 24.95 12.80 -8.31
CA THR A 280 24.07 11.90 -7.54
C THR A 280 23.21 12.63 -6.50
N LEU A 281 23.55 13.88 -6.19
CA LEU A 281 22.77 14.71 -5.29
C LEU A 281 21.50 15.21 -5.99
N PRO A 282 20.38 15.38 -5.29
CA PRO A 282 19.18 15.93 -5.89
C PRO A 282 19.46 17.32 -6.43
N ASP A 283 18.93 17.62 -7.61
CA ASP A 283 18.87 19.00 -8.11
C ASP A 283 18.30 19.90 -7.01
N GLN A 284 18.75 21.15 -6.94
CA GLN A 284 18.34 22.13 -5.93
C GLN A 284 16.81 22.37 -5.85
N GLN A 285 16.02 21.72 -6.67
CA GLN A 285 14.56 21.64 -6.61
C GLN A 285 14.06 20.49 -5.71
N GLY A 286 14.70 20.31 -4.55
CA GLY A 286 14.30 19.34 -3.55
C GLY A 286 12.82 19.44 -3.13
N ASP A 287 12.43 18.69 -2.13
CA ASP A 287 11.07 18.68 -1.58
C ASP A 287 10.55 20.11 -1.34
N ILE A 288 9.40 20.42 -1.92
CA ILE A 288 8.71 21.68 -1.65
C ILE A 288 8.04 21.54 -0.29
N ILE A 289 8.64 22.10 0.73
CA ILE A 289 8.02 22.20 2.05
C ILE A 289 7.09 23.41 2.00
N ILE A 290 5.82 23.15 1.79
CA ILE A 290 4.79 24.12 2.05
C ILE A 290 4.63 24.14 3.56
N SER A 291 5.44 24.99 4.21
CA SER A 291 5.29 25.28 5.62
C SER A 291 3.83 25.65 5.85
N SER A 292 3.10 24.76 6.52
CA SER A 292 1.79 25.11 6.98
C SER A 292 1.98 26.31 7.90
N LYS A 293 1.61 27.49 7.44
CA LYS A 293 1.29 28.60 8.33
C LYS A 293 0.03 28.24 9.11
N ILE A 294 -0.01 27.07 9.69
CA ILE A 294 -0.85 26.82 10.82
C ILE A 294 -0.26 27.77 11.87
N ARG A 295 -0.81 28.97 11.92
CA ARG A 295 -0.69 29.78 13.12
C ARG A 295 -1.07 28.82 14.22
N HIS A 296 -0.06 28.30 14.93
CA HIS A 296 -0.31 27.69 16.21
C HIS A 296 -1.13 28.73 16.97
N LYS A 297 -2.45 28.52 17.03
CA LYS A 297 -3.21 29.15 18.10
C LYS A 297 -2.43 28.77 19.34
N PRO A 298 -1.98 29.74 20.13
CA PRO A 298 -1.30 29.42 21.38
C PRO A 298 -2.14 28.34 22.06
N PRO A 299 -1.53 27.27 22.59
CA PRO A 299 -2.28 26.22 23.25
C PRO A 299 -3.28 26.91 24.18
N PRO A 300 -4.55 26.52 24.19
CA PRO A 300 -5.52 27.09 25.07
C PRO A 300 -4.90 27.06 26.49
N PRO A 301 -5.01 28.12 27.28
CA PRO A 301 -4.43 28.14 28.60
C PRO A 301 -4.84 26.85 29.30
N LEU A 302 -3.85 26.12 29.86
CA LEU A 302 -4.08 24.88 30.59
C LEU A 302 -5.26 25.10 31.52
N PRO A 303 -6.30 24.29 31.46
CA PRO A 303 -7.42 24.45 32.36
C PRO A 303 -6.90 24.39 33.79
N THR A 304 -7.16 25.43 34.56
CA THR A 304 -6.71 25.59 35.94
C THR A 304 -7.30 24.52 36.88
N LYS A 305 -8.25 23.72 36.40
CA LYS A 305 -8.78 22.54 37.10
C LYS A 305 -8.78 21.37 36.11
N LYS A 306 -8.17 20.24 36.47
CA LYS A 306 -8.31 19.00 35.72
C LYS A 306 -9.81 18.70 35.60
N PRO A 307 -10.34 18.46 34.41
CA PRO A 307 -11.74 18.07 34.24
C PRO A 307 -12.00 16.82 35.10
N HIS A 308 -13.11 16.76 35.77
CA HIS A 308 -13.51 15.59 36.54
C HIS A 308 -13.71 14.42 35.58
N GLN A 309 -13.02 13.33 35.83
CA GLN A 309 -13.08 12.09 35.06
C GLN A 309 -13.42 10.92 35.94
N CYS A 310 -14.17 9.97 35.42
CA CYS A 310 -14.44 8.70 36.08
C CYS A 310 -13.50 7.61 35.52
N SER A 311 -12.88 6.85 36.42
CA SER A 311 -12.11 5.66 35.97
C SER A 311 -13.06 4.54 35.60
N LEU A 312 -12.77 3.83 34.50
CA LEU A 312 -13.51 2.65 34.10
C LEU A 312 -13.61 1.59 35.20
N TRP A 313 -12.54 1.40 35.96
CA TRP A 313 -12.46 0.38 37.02
C TRP A 313 -13.42 0.57 38.19
N LYS A 314 -14.04 1.75 38.34
CA LYS A 314 -15.05 2.02 39.36
C LYS A 314 -16.45 1.52 39.00
N LEU A 315 -16.65 1.07 37.75
CA LEU A 315 -17.96 0.72 37.23
C LEU A 315 -18.13 -0.81 37.22
N GLU A 316 -18.52 -1.35 38.40
CA GLU A 316 -18.77 -2.79 38.65
C GLU A 316 -20.20 -3.19 38.28
N ARG A 317 -20.66 -2.82 37.09
CA ARG A 317 -21.98 -3.18 36.57
C ARG A 317 -21.88 -3.72 35.15
N PRO A 318 -22.83 -4.57 34.75
CA PRO A 318 -22.81 -5.17 33.40
C PRO A 318 -22.84 -4.11 32.31
N PHE A 319 -22.10 -4.37 31.25
CA PHE A 319 -22.17 -3.54 30.05
C PHE A 319 -23.50 -3.75 29.34
N CYS A 320 -24.16 -2.65 28.97
CA CYS A 320 -25.42 -2.64 28.28
C CYS A 320 -25.46 -1.50 27.26
N PHE A 321 -26.07 -1.75 26.11
CA PHE A 321 -26.40 -0.70 25.15
C PHE A 321 -27.85 -0.87 24.68
N GLN A 322 -28.40 0.15 24.06
CA GLN A 322 -29.75 0.13 23.52
C GLN A 322 -29.71 -0.02 21.99
N LEU A 323 -30.37 -1.03 21.48
CA LEU A 323 -30.64 -1.19 20.06
C LEU A 323 -31.95 -0.48 19.76
N LEU A 324 -31.88 0.57 18.92
CA LEU A 324 -33.02 1.43 18.62
C LEU A 324 -33.80 0.90 17.41
N PHE A 325 -33.32 1.13 16.22
CA PHE A 325 -33.99 0.76 14.98
C PHE A 325 -33.00 0.54 13.84
N GLY A 326 -33.50 -0.04 12.74
CA GLY A 326 -32.77 -0.16 11.49
C GLY A 326 -33.40 0.70 10.40
N CYS A 327 -32.63 0.95 9.33
CA CYS A 327 -33.08 1.63 8.12
C CYS A 327 -32.52 0.91 6.89
N ASN A 328 -33.23 1.06 5.75
CA ASN A 328 -32.80 0.49 4.47
C ASN A 328 -32.54 -1.03 4.51
N VAL A 329 -33.28 -1.76 5.34
CA VAL A 329 -33.15 -3.20 5.44
C VAL A 329 -33.91 -3.86 4.29
N ASN A 330 -33.21 -4.67 3.49
CA ASN A 330 -33.81 -5.45 2.42
C ASN A 330 -34.06 -6.89 2.90
N ALA A 331 -35.31 -7.21 3.23
CA ALA A 331 -35.72 -8.53 3.65
C ALA A 331 -37.10 -8.87 3.10
N ASP A 332 -37.30 -10.16 2.79
CA ASP A 332 -38.56 -10.67 2.27
C ASP A 332 -39.68 -10.58 3.32
N ASP A 333 -40.89 -10.25 2.86
CA ASP A 333 -42.07 -10.23 3.70
C ASP A 333 -42.33 -11.62 4.32
N GLY A 334 -42.74 -11.62 5.58
CA GLY A 334 -43.00 -12.84 6.33
C GLY A 334 -41.82 -13.44 7.10
N LEU A 335 -40.63 -12.89 6.90
CA LEU A 335 -39.48 -13.23 7.73
C LEU A 335 -39.49 -12.45 9.05
N LYS A 336 -38.71 -12.93 10.02
CA LYS A 336 -38.43 -12.23 11.28
C LYS A 336 -36.99 -11.75 11.28
N LEU A 337 -36.75 -10.52 11.73
CA LEU A 337 -35.44 -9.89 11.81
C LEU A 337 -34.92 -9.92 13.23
N LEU A 338 -33.65 -10.27 13.39
CA LEU A 338 -32.91 -10.25 14.64
C LEU A 338 -31.52 -9.62 14.44
N VAL A 339 -30.97 -9.12 15.52
CA VAL A 339 -29.59 -8.64 15.58
C VAL A 339 -28.83 -9.50 16.59
N GLN A 340 -27.79 -10.17 16.13
CA GLN A 340 -26.82 -10.87 16.98
C GLN A 340 -25.72 -9.90 17.37
N CYS A 341 -25.35 -9.88 18.63
CA CYS A 341 -24.32 -8.99 19.17
C CYS A 341 -23.27 -9.79 19.92
N GLY A 342 -22.01 -9.45 19.73
CA GLY A 342 -20.89 -10.05 20.45
C GLY A 342 -19.83 -9.02 20.83
N LEU A 343 -19.23 -9.18 22.00
CA LEU A 343 -18.06 -8.44 22.42
C LEU A 343 -16.81 -9.27 22.21
N TYR A 344 -15.89 -8.77 21.43
CA TYR A 344 -14.67 -9.46 21.03
C TYR A 344 -13.42 -8.68 21.44
N HIS A 345 -12.39 -9.44 21.78
CA HIS A 345 -11.02 -8.97 21.85
C HIS A 345 -10.18 -9.83 20.92
N GLY A 346 -9.85 -9.29 19.75
CA GLY A 346 -9.41 -10.10 18.61
C GLY A 346 -10.52 -11.04 18.15
N ASN A 347 -10.19 -12.32 18.00
CA ASN A 347 -11.16 -13.38 17.65
C ASN A 347 -11.86 -14.00 18.88
N GLU A 348 -11.45 -13.63 20.07
CA GLU A 348 -11.95 -14.21 21.31
C GLU A 348 -13.18 -13.45 21.80
N LEU A 349 -14.25 -14.20 22.08
CA LEU A 349 -15.43 -13.67 22.79
C LEU A 349 -15.08 -13.38 24.23
N LEU A 350 -15.40 -12.16 24.68
CA LEU A 350 -15.25 -11.78 26.07
C LEU A 350 -16.33 -12.35 27.00
N CYS A 351 -17.50 -12.60 26.43
CA CYS A 351 -18.66 -13.20 27.08
C CYS A 351 -19.59 -13.83 26.04
N LYS A 352 -20.68 -14.42 26.50
CA LYS A 352 -21.68 -14.98 25.60
C LYS A 352 -22.30 -13.92 24.72
N THR A 353 -22.58 -14.27 23.47
CA THR A 353 -23.29 -13.40 22.53
C THR A 353 -24.72 -13.17 22.97
N VAL A 354 -25.27 -12.02 22.62
CA VAL A 354 -26.63 -11.61 22.95
C VAL A 354 -27.41 -11.39 21.67
N ALA A 355 -28.64 -11.85 21.60
CA ALA A 355 -29.54 -11.63 20.48
C ALA A 355 -30.69 -10.70 20.86
N SER A 356 -31.13 -9.88 19.91
CA SER A 356 -32.34 -9.07 20.06
C SER A 356 -33.62 -9.90 20.05
N LYS A 357 -34.74 -9.30 20.42
CA LYS A 357 -36.05 -9.85 20.12
C LYS A 357 -36.30 -9.90 18.60
N GLU A 358 -37.17 -10.82 18.22
CA GLU A 358 -37.59 -10.92 16.81
C GLU A 358 -38.62 -9.82 16.50
N VAL A 359 -38.42 -9.16 15.36
CA VAL A 359 -39.39 -8.18 14.81
C VAL A 359 -39.80 -8.59 13.41
N ASN A 360 -40.94 -8.11 12.93
CA ASN A 360 -41.36 -8.36 11.57
C ASN A 360 -40.41 -7.72 10.56
N ALA A 361 -40.21 -8.37 9.42
CA ALA A 361 -39.43 -7.81 8.34
C ALA A 361 -40.08 -6.52 7.83
N SER A 362 -39.30 -5.47 7.76
CA SER A 362 -39.64 -4.18 7.15
C SER A 362 -38.37 -3.48 6.74
N SER A 363 -38.49 -2.42 5.95
CA SER A 363 -37.32 -1.57 5.59
C SER A 363 -36.76 -0.84 6.81
N ASP A 364 -37.59 -0.54 7.79
CA ASP A 364 -37.26 0.23 8.99
C ASP A 364 -37.70 -0.52 10.26
N PRO A 365 -37.06 -1.63 10.62
CA PRO A 365 -37.42 -2.43 11.78
C PRO A 365 -37.07 -1.69 13.08
N GLU A 366 -37.94 -1.83 14.10
CA GLU A 366 -37.79 -1.18 15.40
C GLU A 366 -37.65 -2.20 16.52
N TRP A 367 -36.64 -2.04 17.36
CA TRP A 367 -36.42 -2.89 18.54
C TRP A 367 -36.63 -2.13 19.85
N PHE A 368 -36.01 -0.97 20.03
CA PHE A 368 -36.00 -0.20 21.27
C PHE A 368 -35.77 -1.10 22.51
N GLN A 369 -34.70 -1.87 22.41
CA GLN A 369 -34.37 -2.91 23.38
C GLN A 369 -33.00 -2.67 24.01
N HIS A 370 -32.92 -2.83 25.35
CA HIS A 370 -31.66 -2.92 26.05
C HIS A 370 -31.06 -4.31 25.90
N LEU A 371 -29.81 -4.36 25.50
CA LEU A 371 -29.03 -5.58 25.37
C LEU A 371 -27.90 -5.57 26.38
N GLU A 372 -27.97 -6.47 27.35
CA GLU A 372 -27.01 -6.59 28.46
C GLU A 372 -26.09 -7.78 28.23
N PHE A 373 -24.79 -7.59 28.49
CA PHE A 373 -23.77 -8.63 28.36
C PHE A 373 -23.31 -9.08 29.74
N ASP A 374 -22.90 -10.35 29.83
CA ASP A 374 -22.36 -10.97 31.05
C ASP A 374 -20.87 -10.59 31.23
N ILE A 375 -20.59 -9.31 31.26
CA ILE A 375 -19.28 -8.74 31.58
C ILE A 375 -19.48 -7.35 32.19
N ASN A 376 -18.73 -7.04 33.24
CA ASN A 376 -18.78 -5.73 33.85
C ASN A 376 -17.99 -4.70 33.02
N ILE A 377 -18.43 -3.44 33.08
CA ILE A 377 -17.76 -2.33 32.38
C ILE A 377 -16.29 -2.25 32.79
N CYS A 378 -15.98 -2.44 34.09
CA CYS A 378 -14.61 -2.41 34.58
C CYS A 378 -13.70 -3.47 33.98
N ASP A 379 -14.24 -4.57 33.47
CA ASP A 379 -13.51 -5.69 32.90
C ASP A 379 -13.36 -5.61 31.37
N LEU A 380 -13.90 -4.57 30.75
CA LEU A 380 -13.74 -4.37 29.31
C LEU A 380 -12.29 -3.98 28.96
N PRO A 381 -11.59 -4.76 28.13
CA PRO A 381 -10.26 -4.37 27.66
C PRO A 381 -10.33 -3.18 26.69
N ARG A 382 -9.22 -2.44 26.57
CA ARG A 382 -9.17 -1.22 25.75
C ARG A 382 -9.59 -1.43 24.29
N MET A 383 -9.23 -2.56 23.71
CA MET A 383 -9.49 -2.86 22.31
C MET A 383 -10.75 -3.72 22.11
N THR A 384 -11.72 -3.58 23.02
CA THR A 384 -13.01 -4.27 22.89
C THR A 384 -13.76 -3.80 21.66
N ARG A 385 -14.20 -4.78 20.87
CA ARG A 385 -14.94 -4.59 19.63
C ARG A 385 -16.37 -5.12 19.81
N LEU A 386 -17.36 -4.28 19.54
CA LEU A 386 -18.76 -4.70 19.43
C LEU A 386 -19.04 -5.11 17.98
N SER A 387 -19.33 -6.38 17.77
CA SER A 387 -19.70 -6.94 16.46
C SER A 387 -21.20 -7.14 16.42
N LEU A 388 -21.85 -6.63 15.37
CA LEU A 388 -23.29 -6.73 15.15
C LEU A 388 -23.58 -7.42 13.82
N ALA A 389 -24.54 -8.34 13.82
CA ALA A 389 -25.03 -9.01 12.62
C ALA A 389 -26.55 -8.95 12.56
N LEU A 390 -27.06 -8.44 11.46
CA LEU A 390 -28.49 -8.44 11.14
C LEU A 390 -28.82 -9.64 10.27
N TYR A 391 -29.78 -10.43 10.69
CA TYR A 391 -30.21 -11.62 9.97
C TYR A 391 -31.70 -11.87 10.06
N ALA A 392 -32.20 -12.65 9.13
CA ALA A 392 -33.60 -13.03 9.05
C ALA A 392 -33.79 -14.54 9.36
N VAL A 393 -34.91 -14.86 9.98
CA VAL A 393 -35.32 -16.24 10.33
C VAL A 393 -36.69 -16.55 9.73
N ASP A 394 -36.81 -17.70 9.06
CA ASP A 394 -38.07 -18.21 8.52
C ASP A 394 -38.75 -19.13 9.52
N LYS A 395 -39.90 -18.71 10.05
CA LYS A 395 -40.73 -19.51 10.96
C LYS A 395 -41.79 -20.35 10.26
N SER A 396 -42.05 -20.17 8.99
CA SER A 396 -43.13 -20.87 8.24
C SER A 396 -42.83 -22.35 8.05
N LYS A 397 -41.62 -22.82 8.21
CA LYS A 397 -41.17 -24.20 8.02
C LYS A 397 -41.25 -25.08 9.27
N LYS A 398 -41.92 -24.64 10.34
CA LYS A 398 -42.06 -25.42 11.60
C LYS A 398 -43.12 -26.52 11.59
N ALA A 399 -43.89 -26.67 10.54
CA ALA A 399 -44.97 -27.67 10.54
C ALA A 399 -44.81 -28.66 9.39
N LYS A 400 -44.35 -29.86 9.69
CA LYS A 400 -44.42 -31.16 9.03
C LYS A 400 -43.05 -31.75 8.69
N SER A 401 -42.39 -32.31 9.69
CA SER A 401 -41.78 -33.64 9.56
C SER A 401 -41.22 -34.11 10.92
N THR A 402 -41.78 -35.20 11.33
CA THR A 402 -41.21 -36.11 12.34
C THR A 402 -39.85 -36.62 11.85
N LYS A 403 -38.84 -36.46 12.69
CA LYS A 403 -37.54 -37.14 12.61
C LYS A 403 -36.55 -36.67 11.54
N LYS A 404 -36.18 -35.38 11.58
CA LYS A 404 -34.79 -34.90 11.28
C LYS A 404 -34.71 -33.51 11.90
N LYS A 405 -33.69 -33.23 12.71
CA LYS A 405 -33.41 -31.89 13.22
C LYS A 405 -33.30 -30.98 11.98
N SER A 406 -34.37 -30.24 11.66
CA SER A 406 -34.31 -29.18 10.64
C SER A 406 -33.33 -28.12 11.13
N LYS A 407 -32.20 -27.96 10.45
CA LYS A 407 -31.34 -26.79 10.60
C LYS A 407 -32.24 -25.56 10.40
N LYS A 408 -32.36 -24.72 11.44
CA LYS A 408 -32.86 -23.36 11.28
C LYS A 408 -31.99 -22.73 10.18
N THR A 409 -32.60 -22.32 9.10
CA THR A 409 -31.89 -21.57 8.05
C THR A 409 -31.95 -20.13 8.46
N ASP A 410 -30.86 -19.64 9.05
CA ASP A 410 -30.63 -18.21 9.28
C ASP A 410 -30.13 -17.58 7.97
N TYR A 411 -30.74 -16.46 7.58
CA TYR A 411 -30.36 -15.71 6.37
C TYR A 411 -29.58 -14.45 6.77
N PRO A 412 -28.24 -14.42 6.62
CA PRO A 412 -27.46 -13.22 6.95
C PRO A 412 -27.79 -12.10 5.98
N ILE A 413 -28.00 -10.89 6.51
CA ILE A 413 -28.29 -9.69 5.72
C ILE A 413 -27.10 -8.75 5.71
N ALA A 414 -26.62 -8.34 6.89
CA ALA A 414 -25.57 -7.34 7.01
C ALA A 414 -24.82 -7.48 8.33
N TRP A 415 -23.62 -6.94 8.38
CA TRP A 415 -22.79 -6.90 9.57
C TRP A 415 -22.09 -5.54 9.72
N VAL A 416 -21.73 -5.18 10.94
CA VAL A 416 -20.93 -4.01 11.27
C VAL A 416 -20.17 -4.22 12.57
N ASN A 417 -19.00 -3.64 12.69
CA ASN A 417 -18.21 -3.62 13.91
C ASN A 417 -17.98 -2.17 14.36
N THR A 418 -17.94 -1.96 15.66
CA THR A 418 -17.58 -0.67 16.24
C THR A 418 -16.78 -0.87 17.53
N MET A 419 -15.91 0.07 17.87
CA MET A 419 -15.15 0.04 19.11
C MET A 419 -15.97 0.65 20.24
N LEU A 420 -15.81 0.13 21.46
CA LEU A 420 -16.50 0.70 22.63
C LEU A 420 -15.82 1.97 23.15
N PHE A 421 -14.53 2.10 22.94
CA PHE A 421 -13.78 3.31 23.30
C PHE A 421 -13.50 4.13 22.04
N ASP A 422 -13.50 5.44 22.18
CA ASP A 422 -13.04 6.32 21.11
C ASP A 422 -11.49 6.35 21.03
N TYR A 423 -10.95 7.04 20.02
CA TYR A 423 -9.50 7.14 19.84
C TYR A 423 -8.78 7.90 20.98
N LYS A 424 -9.50 8.59 21.88
CA LYS A 424 -8.99 9.31 23.06
C LYS A 424 -9.20 8.56 24.37
N ASP A 425 -9.38 7.25 24.33
CA ASP A 425 -9.57 6.38 25.50
C ASP A 425 -10.90 6.56 26.26
N MET A 426 -11.83 7.35 25.74
CA MET A 426 -13.12 7.58 26.37
C MET A 426 -14.13 6.48 25.99
N LEU A 427 -14.84 5.95 27.00
CA LEU A 427 -15.98 5.06 26.76
C LEU A 427 -17.07 5.82 26.02
N LYS A 428 -17.53 5.30 24.89
CA LYS A 428 -18.54 5.95 24.06
C LYS A 428 -19.87 6.08 24.76
N ILE A 429 -20.53 7.21 24.56
CA ILE A 429 -21.88 7.52 25.06
C ILE A 429 -22.70 8.13 23.93
N GLY A 430 -24.03 7.97 24.00
CA GLY A 430 -24.95 8.58 23.05
C GLY A 430 -25.26 7.71 21.84
N GLU A 431 -25.92 8.31 20.86
CA GLU A 431 -26.43 7.62 19.69
C GLU A 431 -25.40 7.54 18.58
N TYR A 432 -25.33 6.38 17.91
CA TYR A 432 -24.49 6.13 16.75
C TYR A 432 -25.31 5.49 15.63
N SER A 433 -25.08 5.96 14.43
CA SER A 433 -25.63 5.41 13.19
C SER A 433 -24.57 4.54 12.54
N LEU A 434 -24.79 3.23 12.48
CA LEU A 434 -23.84 2.27 11.97
C LEU A 434 -24.26 1.76 10.59
N CYS A 435 -23.65 2.26 9.53
CA CYS A 435 -23.87 1.77 8.18
C CYS A 435 -23.20 0.41 7.99
N MET A 436 -23.99 -0.59 7.63
CA MET A 436 -23.57 -1.98 7.60
C MET A 436 -23.00 -2.40 6.24
N TRP A 437 -22.18 -3.42 6.28
CA TRP A 437 -21.68 -4.14 5.11
C TRP A 437 -22.60 -5.31 4.80
N SER A 438 -22.81 -5.58 3.51
CA SER A 438 -23.61 -6.74 3.09
C SER A 438 -22.95 -8.04 3.49
N SER A 439 -23.75 -8.97 4.06
CA SER A 439 -23.28 -10.30 4.37
C SER A 439 -23.40 -11.22 3.17
N PHE A 440 -22.45 -12.12 3.03
CA PHE A 440 -22.52 -13.23 2.08
C PHE A 440 -22.76 -14.52 2.85
N PRO A 441 -23.52 -15.49 2.28
CA PRO A 441 -23.68 -16.80 2.90
C PRO A 441 -22.33 -17.45 3.15
N ASP A 442 -22.03 -17.78 4.41
CA ASP A 442 -20.82 -18.49 4.79
C ASP A 442 -21.16 -19.99 5.00
N GLU A 443 -20.32 -20.88 4.48
CA GLU A 443 -20.45 -22.33 4.65
C GLU A 443 -20.37 -22.75 6.13
N LYS A 444 -19.67 -21.97 6.96
CA LYS A 444 -19.54 -22.20 8.40
C LYS A 444 -20.73 -21.72 9.22
N GLY A 445 -21.61 -20.92 8.64
CA GLY A 445 -22.81 -20.40 9.29
C GLY A 445 -22.55 -19.33 10.36
N ASP A 446 -21.37 -18.71 10.37
CA ASP A 446 -21.04 -17.61 11.28
C ASP A 446 -21.74 -16.32 10.84
N LEU A 447 -22.54 -15.72 11.73
CA LEU A 447 -23.26 -14.48 11.47
C LEU A 447 -22.37 -13.24 11.77
N LEU A 448 -21.63 -13.30 12.87
CA LEU A 448 -20.74 -12.24 13.30
C LEU A 448 -19.41 -12.29 12.56
N ASN A 449 -18.88 -11.12 12.20
CA ASN A 449 -17.60 -10.97 11.51
C ASN A 449 -16.64 -10.06 12.30
N PRO A 450 -16.11 -10.50 13.44
CA PRO A 450 -15.24 -9.67 14.28
C PRO A 450 -13.92 -9.26 13.60
N MET A 451 -13.43 -10.05 12.62
CA MET A 451 -12.24 -9.72 11.84
C MET A 451 -12.48 -8.64 10.79
N GLY A 452 -13.72 -8.33 10.48
CA GLY A 452 -14.07 -7.28 9.52
C GLY A 452 -13.64 -5.90 10.00
N THR A 453 -13.68 -4.92 9.09
CA THR A 453 -13.35 -3.54 9.43
C THR A 453 -14.26 -2.98 10.52
N VAL A 454 -13.73 -2.06 11.33
CA VAL A 454 -14.54 -1.24 12.27
C VAL A 454 -15.07 0.03 11.61
N GLN A 455 -14.75 0.26 10.37
CA GLN A 455 -15.26 1.39 9.60
C GLN A 455 -16.68 1.12 9.12
N CYS A 456 -17.53 2.14 9.17
CA CYS A 456 -18.85 2.06 8.58
C CYS A 456 -18.78 2.03 7.05
N ASN A 457 -19.79 1.42 6.44
CA ASN A 457 -19.92 1.43 4.99
C ASN A 457 -20.10 2.88 4.50
N PRO A 458 -19.23 3.38 3.60
CA PRO A 458 -19.32 4.74 3.10
C PRO A 458 -20.56 4.97 2.22
N ASN A 459 -21.19 3.92 1.71
CA ASN A 459 -22.43 4.01 0.95
C ASN A 459 -23.63 4.20 1.88
N THR A 460 -23.77 5.40 2.43
CA THR A 460 -24.79 5.75 3.42
C THR A 460 -26.21 5.80 2.85
N GLU A 461 -26.37 5.92 1.55
CA GLU A 461 -27.69 6.04 0.91
C GLU A 461 -28.40 4.70 0.75
N SER A 462 -27.68 3.65 0.40
CA SER A 462 -28.25 2.33 0.11
C SER A 462 -27.93 1.23 1.11
N ALA A 463 -26.94 1.44 1.99
CA ALA A 463 -26.56 0.45 2.98
C ALA A 463 -27.61 0.33 4.09
N ALA A 464 -27.84 -0.89 4.57
CA ALA A 464 -28.60 -1.12 5.78
C ALA A 464 -27.90 -0.43 6.96
N THR A 465 -28.65 0.25 7.81
CA THR A 465 -28.12 1.04 8.91
C THR A 465 -28.77 0.62 10.22
N LEU A 466 -28.00 0.45 11.28
CA LEU A 466 -28.49 0.28 12.64
C LEU A 466 -28.24 1.54 13.46
N ARG A 467 -29.26 1.97 14.19
CA ARG A 467 -29.16 3.01 15.18
C ARG A 467 -29.05 2.38 16.57
N ILE A 468 -27.97 2.70 17.26
CA ILE A 468 -27.74 2.22 18.63
C ILE A 468 -27.47 3.40 19.55
N CYS A 469 -27.66 3.19 20.87
CA CYS A 469 -27.34 4.19 21.87
C CYS A 469 -26.50 3.54 22.99
N PHE A 470 -25.31 4.09 23.19
CA PHE A 470 -24.51 3.77 24.37
C PHE A 470 -25.00 4.58 25.55
N LEU A 471 -25.32 3.89 26.66
CA LEU A 471 -25.90 4.51 27.84
C LEU A 471 -24.87 5.37 28.55
N ASN A 472 -25.33 6.48 29.11
CA ASN A 472 -24.53 7.28 30.04
C ASN A 472 -24.49 6.59 31.41
N VAL A 473 -23.32 6.14 31.82
CA VAL A 473 -23.10 5.31 33.01
C VAL A 473 -22.48 6.08 34.17
N SER A 474 -22.17 7.36 33.99
CA SER A 474 -21.56 8.22 34.99
C SER A 474 -21.86 9.70 34.71
N ASP A 475 -21.85 10.51 35.74
CA ASP A 475 -22.01 11.98 35.63
C ASP A 475 -20.78 12.63 34.97
N TYR A 476 -19.65 11.93 34.91
CA TYR A 476 -18.40 12.39 34.30
C TYR A 476 -17.97 11.46 33.17
N PRO A 477 -17.22 11.97 32.18
CA PRO A 477 -16.66 11.12 31.13
C PRO A 477 -15.85 9.97 31.73
N VAL A 478 -16.07 8.76 31.18
CA VAL A 478 -15.39 7.55 31.64
C VAL A 478 -14.21 7.27 30.72
N TYR A 479 -13.02 7.15 31.29
CA TYR A 479 -11.78 6.88 30.57
C TYR A 479 -11.18 5.54 30.94
N TYR A 480 -10.59 4.89 29.95
CA TYR A 480 -9.73 3.74 30.19
C TYR A 480 -8.55 4.19 31.05
N PRO A 481 -8.12 3.40 32.06
CA PRO A 481 -7.05 3.80 32.95
C PRO A 481 -5.73 4.08 32.21
N SER A 482 -4.97 5.05 32.75
CA SER A 482 -3.63 5.36 32.24
C SER A 482 -2.66 4.20 32.46
N ILE A 483 -1.58 4.17 31.69
CA ILE A 483 -0.53 3.15 31.85
C ILE A 483 0.02 3.10 33.27
N ASP A 484 0.20 4.23 33.94
CA ASP A 484 0.72 4.28 35.31
C ASP A 484 -0.20 3.54 36.30
N LYS A 485 -1.52 3.72 36.19
CA LYS A 485 -2.51 3.00 37.00
C LYS A 485 -2.56 1.52 36.70
N ILE A 486 -2.42 1.13 35.41
CA ILE A 486 -2.37 -0.27 34.99
C ILE A 486 -1.14 -0.94 35.61
N LEU A 487 -0.01 -0.29 35.59
CA LEU A 487 1.24 -0.82 36.14
C LEU A 487 1.20 -0.91 37.67
N GLU A 488 0.55 0.04 38.38
CA GLU A 488 0.32 -0.06 39.81
C GLU A 488 -0.49 -1.31 40.16
N LEU A 489 -1.59 -1.55 39.49
CA LEU A 489 -2.40 -2.76 39.68
C LEU A 489 -1.65 -4.04 39.30
N GLY A 490 -0.95 -4.03 38.20
CA GLY A 490 -0.21 -5.21 37.71
C GLY A 490 0.95 -5.62 38.61
N ARG A 491 1.57 -4.67 39.30
CA ARG A 491 2.65 -4.94 40.26
C ARG A 491 2.21 -5.77 41.47
N LEU A 492 0.94 -5.74 41.81
CA LEU A 492 0.37 -6.49 42.93
C LEU A 492 0.19 -8.00 42.63
N GLY A 493 0.51 -8.45 41.45
CA GLY A 493 0.39 -9.87 41.07
C GLY A 493 1.36 -10.75 41.86
N GLU A 494 0.90 -11.96 42.21
CA GLU A 494 1.69 -12.95 42.92
C GLU A 494 2.63 -13.73 41.99
N VAL A 495 3.86 -13.96 42.43
CA VAL A 495 4.83 -14.84 41.79
C VAL A 495 4.69 -16.24 42.37
N CYS A 496 4.35 -17.22 41.53
CA CYS A 496 4.22 -18.62 41.93
C CYS A 496 5.52 -19.38 41.60
N ASN A 497 5.98 -20.19 42.57
CA ASN A 497 7.07 -21.10 42.34
C ASN A 497 6.58 -22.37 41.67
N ALA A 498 7.24 -22.79 40.59
CA ALA A 498 6.95 -24.01 39.87
C ALA A 498 7.53 -25.25 40.57
N THR A 499 6.76 -26.34 40.61
CA THR A 499 7.30 -27.66 40.91
C THR A 499 8.07 -28.24 39.70
N THR A 500 8.90 -29.29 39.95
CA THR A 500 9.63 -29.93 38.86
C THR A 500 8.71 -30.52 37.82
N ASP A 501 7.59 -31.11 38.22
CA ASP A 501 6.60 -31.71 37.32
C ASP A 501 5.88 -30.62 36.49
N GLU A 502 5.53 -29.50 37.12
CA GLU A 502 4.93 -28.33 36.41
C GLU A 502 5.87 -27.76 35.38
N ARG A 503 7.17 -27.68 35.64
CA ARG A 503 8.18 -27.27 34.67
C ARG A 503 8.29 -28.19 33.48
N LEU A 504 8.23 -29.51 33.69
CA LEU A 504 8.22 -30.49 32.59
C LEU A 504 6.97 -30.38 31.72
N GLN A 505 5.81 -30.23 32.32
CA GLN A 505 4.54 -30.00 31.63
C GLN A 505 4.57 -28.68 30.84
N LEU A 506 5.09 -27.62 31.43
CA LEU A 506 5.22 -26.32 30.77
C LEU A 506 6.15 -26.44 29.55
N GLN A 507 7.30 -27.12 29.70
CA GLN A 507 8.24 -27.30 28.60
C GLN A 507 7.62 -28.09 27.45
N GLU A 508 6.82 -29.11 27.73
CA GLU A 508 6.07 -29.84 26.70
C GLU A 508 5.08 -28.94 25.96
N ILE A 509 4.35 -28.08 26.67
CA ILE A 509 3.41 -27.12 26.08
C ILE A 509 4.15 -26.11 25.21
N VAL A 510 5.28 -25.58 25.69
CA VAL A 510 6.10 -24.58 24.96
C VAL A 510 6.71 -25.19 23.69
N ASP A 511 7.16 -26.44 23.75
CA ASP A 511 7.83 -27.11 22.62
C ASP A 511 6.84 -27.59 21.54
N ARG A 512 5.53 -27.58 21.80
CA ARG A 512 4.53 -27.92 20.79
C ARG A 512 4.59 -26.92 19.65
N LYS A 513 4.80 -27.42 18.44
CA LYS A 513 4.79 -26.60 17.22
C LYS A 513 3.34 -26.42 16.73
N GLY A 514 3.05 -25.21 16.27
CA GLY A 514 1.74 -24.85 15.71
C GLY A 514 0.77 -24.27 16.73
N GLN A 515 -0.40 -23.86 16.23
CA GLN A 515 -1.49 -23.26 17.01
C GLN A 515 -2.45 -24.36 17.54
N ALA A 516 -1.91 -25.38 18.18
CA ALA A 516 -2.76 -26.36 18.85
C ALA A 516 -3.50 -25.67 20.00
N GLU A 517 -4.83 -25.85 20.06
CA GLU A 517 -5.62 -25.35 21.18
C GLU A 517 -5.14 -25.98 22.47
N LEU A 518 -4.92 -25.15 23.47
CA LEU A 518 -4.57 -25.58 24.82
C LEU A 518 -5.85 -25.95 25.58
N TYR A 519 -5.77 -27.02 26.35
CA TYR A 519 -6.83 -27.38 27.29
C TYR A 519 -6.88 -26.37 28.44
N GLU A 520 -8.01 -26.22 29.11
CA GLU A 520 -8.20 -25.26 30.20
C GLU A 520 -7.16 -25.40 31.32
N HIS A 521 -6.86 -26.65 31.72
CA HIS A 521 -5.82 -26.89 32.74
C HIS A 521 -4.40 -26.50 32.25
N GLU A 522 -4.14 -26.62 30.97
CA GLU A 522 -2.89 -26.18 30.37
C GLU A 522 -2.79 -24.65 30.34
N LYS A 523 -3.89 -23.97 30.02
CA LYS A 523 -3.97 -22.52 30.09
C LYS A 523 -3.74 -21.99 31.51
N GLU A 524 -4.35 -22.62 32.49
CA GLU A 524 -4.15 -22.28 33.89
C GLU A 524 -2.71 -22.47 34.34
N LEU A 525 -2.04 -23.53 33.90
CA LEU A 525 -0.63 -23.78 34.21
C LEU A 525 0.27 -22.73 33.56
N VAL A 526 0.07 -22.39 32.30
CA VAL A 526 0.85 -21.37 31.56
C VAL A 526 0.68 -20.03 32.25
N TRP A 527 -0.52 -19.63 32.61
CA TRP A 527 -0.78 -18.38 33.34
C TRP A 527 -0.11 -18.36 34.73
N LYS A 528 -0.23 -19.45 35.45
CA LYS A 528 0.39 -19.58 36.79
C LYS A 528 1.92 -19.36 36.71
N LEU A 529 2.55 -19.91 35.69
CA LEU A 529 4.01 -19.88 35.49
C LEU A 529 4.49 -18.75 34.55
N ARG A 530 3.70 -17.69 34.37
CA ARG A 530 4.01 -16.59 33.48
C ARG A 530 5.37 -15.90 33.75
N HIS A 531 5.76 -15.78 35.00
CA HIS A 531 7.06 -15.23 35.39
C HIS A 531 8.23 -16.14 34.97
N GLU A 532 8.05 -17.43 35.08
CA GLU A 532 9.06 -18.41 34.67
C GLU A 532 9.20 -18.47 33.14
N ILE A 533 8.10 -18.34 32.41
CA ILE A 533 8.11 -18.23 30.94
C ILE A 533 8.91 -17.02 30.51
N LYS A 534 8.72 -15.89 31.18
CA LYS A 534 9.47 -14.65 30.92
C LYS A 534 10.98 -14.84 31.08
N GLU A 535 11.40 -15.55 32.12
CA GLU A 535 12.81 -15.75 32.43
C GLU A 535 13.47 -16.81 31.55
N ARG A 536 12.79 -17.93 31.27
CA ARG A 536 13.38 -19.11 30.63
C ARG A 536 12.98 -19.29 29.17
N ASN A 537 11.76 -18.96 28.80
CA ASN A 537 11.17 -19.17 27.48
C ASN A 537 10.45 -17.91 26.96
N PRO A 538 11.15 -16.76 26.87
CA PRO A 538 10.47 -15.51 26.50
C PRO A 538 9.83 -15.54 25.11
N GLU A 539 10.29 -16.40 24.21
CA GLU A 539 9.72 -16.60 22.87
C GLU A 539 8.34 -17.29 22.89
N ALA A 540 7.93 -17.83 24.02
CA ALA A 540 6.58 -18.38 24.21
C ALA A 540 5.52 -17.32 24.55
N LEU A 541 5.84 -16.04 24.45
CA LEU A 541 4.93 -14.93 24.70
C LEU A 541 3.59 -15.06 23.95
N PRO A 542 3.52 -15.45 22.67
CA PRO A 542 2.25 -15.61 21.98
C PRO A 542 1.31 -16.62 22.69
N LYS A 543 1.86 -17.75 23.14
CA LYS A 543 1.07 -18.75 23.90
C LYS A 543 0.56 -18.19 25.24
N LEU A 544 1.40 -17.46 25.97
CA LEU A 544 1.01 -16.81 27.22
C LEU A 544 -0.11 -15.79 26.99
N LEU A 545 -0.03 -14.97 25.96
CA LEU A 545 -1.06 -13.98 25.63
C LEU A 545 -2.40 -14.63 25.30
N LEU A 546 -2.43 -15.79 24.66
CA LEU A 546 -3.64 -16.54 24.38
C LEU A 546 -4.26 -17.16 25.64
N THR A 547 -3.49 -17.33 26.70
CA THR A 547 -3.98 -17.83 28.00
C THR A 547 -4.46 -16.71 28.94
N THR A 548 -4.13 -15.47 28.66
CA THR A 548 -4.52 -14.30 29.45
C THR A 548 -6.03 -14.12 29.39
N LYS A 549 -6.66 -13.92 30.51
CA LYS A 549 -8.09 -13.62 30.60
C LYS A 549 -8.33 -12.13 30.34
N TRP A 550 -8.53 -11.79 29.06
CA TRP A 550 -8.75 -10.41 28.63
C TRP A 550 -10.06 -9.80 29.13
N ASN A 551 -10.96 -10.62 29.64
CA ASN A 551 -12.22 -10.22 30.31
C ASN A 551 -12.08 -9.97 31.83
N LYS A 552 -10.86 -9.89 32.33
CA LYS A 552 -10.55 -9.55 33.73
C LYS A 552 -9.46 -8.50 33.77
N HIS A 553 -9.81 -7.32 34.24
CA HIS A 553 -8.87 -6.18 34.23
C HIS A 553 -7.61 -6.40 35.07
N GLU A 554 -7.72 -7.19 36.17
CA GLU A 554 -6.54 -7.51 36.98
C GLU A 554 -5.54 -8.37 36.23
N ASP A 555 -6.00 -9.37 35.48
CA ASP A 555 -5.15 -10.24 34.69
C ASP A 555 -4.49 -9.45 33.52
N VAL A 556 -5.25 -8.59 32.88
CA VAL A 556 -4.74 -7.68 31.85
C VAL A 556 -3.65 -6.76 32.42
N ALA A 557 -3.87 -6.18 33.59
CA ALA A 557 -2.89 -5.33 34.24
C ALA A 557 -1.59 -6.07 34.58
N GLN A 558 -1.69 -7.32 35.05
CA GLN A 558 -0.52 -8.16 35.32
C GLN A 558 0.26 -8.50 34.04
N MET A 559 -0.45 -8.79 32.96
CA MET A 559 0.20 -9.07 31.66
C MET A 559 0.92 -7.83 31.11
N VAL A 560 0.30 -6.68 31.16
CA VAL A 560 0.91 -5.41 30.74
C VAL A 560 2.13 -5.07 31.59
N TYR A 561 2.06 -5.30 32.90
CA TYR A 561 3.22 -5.12 33.79
C TYR A 561 4.40 -6.02 33.39
N LEU A 562 4.15 -7.29 33.08
CA LEU A 562 5.19 -8.22 32.61
C LEU A 562 5.82 -7.76 31.29
N LEU A 563 5.03 -7.21 30.37
CA LEU A 563 5.50 -6.74 29.07
C LEU A 563 6.50 -5.59 29.20
N GLN A 564 6.41 -4.75 30.24
CA GLN A 564 7.32 -3.61 30.41
C GLN A 564 8.79 -4.01 30.49
N THR A 565 9.06 -5.17 31.04
CA THR A 565 10.41 -5.72 31.20
C THR A 565 10.61 -7.05 30.48
N TRP A 566 9.71 -7.39 29.55
CA TRP A 566 9.85 -8.59 28.74
C TRP A 566 11.09 -8.50 27.85
N PRO A 567 11.90 -9.57 27.76
CA PRO A 567 13.07 -9.60 26.88
C PRO A 567 12.67 -9.35 25.45
N GLU A 568 13.53 -8.67 24.71
CA GLU A 568 13.33 -8.45 23.30
C GLU A 568 13.26 -9.76 22.51
N LEU A 569 12.28 -9.89 21.67
CA LEU A 569 12.06 -11.08 20.83
C LEU A 569 12.78 -10.95 19.48
N PRO A 570 13.22 -12.08 18.90
CA PRO A 570 13.64 -12.10 17.51
C PRO A 570 12.53 -11.55 16.59
N VAL A 571 12.92 -10.90 15.51
CA VAL A 571 11.98 -10.25 14.58
C VAL A 571 10.89 -11.22 14.07
N LEU A 572 11.26 -12.44 13.69
CA LEU A 572 10.29 -13.44 13.19
C LEU A 572 9.27 -13.85 14.25
N THR A 573 9.69 -13.97 15.50
CA THR A 573 8.77 -14.25 16.61
C THR A 573 7.85 -13.05 16.88
N ALA A 574 8.41 -11.84 16.82
CA ALA A 574 7.65 -10.61 17.02
C ALA A 574 6.59 -10.40 15.92
N LEU A 575 6.85 -10.80 14.68
CA LEU A 575 5.87 -10.71 13.59
C LEU A 575 4.58 -11.50 13.88
N GLU A 576 4.65 -12.61 14.60
CA GLU A 576 3.47 -13.37 15.02
C GLU A 576 2.53 -12.54 15.90
N LEU A 577 3.07 -11.61 16.71
CA LEU A 577 2.29 -10.75 17.59
C LEU A 577 1.52 -9.64 16.86
N LEU A 578 1.72 -9.47 15.57
CA LEU A 578 0.92 -8.58 14.73
C LEU A 578 -0.40 -9.22 14.27
N ASP A 579 -0.63 -10.50 14.55
CA ASP A 579 -1.87 -11.18 14.21
C ASP A 579 -3.07 -10.53 14.91
N PHE A 580 -4.23 -10.64 14.27
CA PHE A 580 -5.50 -10.14 14.80
C PHE A 580 -5.85 -10.69 16.20
N ASN A 581 -5.34 -11.86 16.57
CA ASN A 581 -5.51 -12.47 17.90
C ASN A 581 -4.84 -11.68 19.04
N PHE A 582 -3.98 -10.71 18.73
CA PHE A 582 -3.25 -9.90 19.72
C PHE A 582 -3.56 -8.40 19.52
N PRO A 583 -4.81 -7.96 19.79
CA PRO A 583 -5.22 -6.59 19.49
C PRO A 583 -4.77 -5.57 20.52
N ASP A 584 -4.29 -5.99 21.70
CA ASP A 584 -3.92 -5.08 22.80
C ASP A 584 -2.82 -4.10 22.37
N ARG A 585 -3.02 -2.83 22.69
CA ARG A 585 -2.08 -1.77 22.28
C ARG A 585 -0.72 -1.85 22.95
N HIS A 586 -0.63 -2.39 24.17
CA HIS A 586 0.65 -2.57 24.86
C HIS A 586 1.45 -3.73 24.28
N VAL A 587 0.76 -4.79 23.86
CA VAL A 587 1.36 -5.85 23.05
C VAL A 587 1.85 -5.28 21.72
N GLY A 588 1.05 -4.43 21.08
CA GLY A 588 1.45 -3.73 19.85
C GLY A 588 2.71 -2.87 20.02
N SER A 589 2.78 -2.07 21.08
CA SER A 589 3.95 -1.24 21.39
C SER A 589 5.20 -2.08 21.64
N PHE A 590 5.08 -3.17 22.39
CA PHE A 590 6.18 -4.12 22.60
C PHE A 590 6.64 -4.73 21.26
N THR A 591 5.70 -5.18 20.45
CA THR A 591 5.98 -5.76 19.13
C THR A 591 6.73 -4.78 18.24
N MET A 592 6.26 -3.53 18.17
CA MET A 592 6.91 -2.49 17.36
C MET A 592 8.32 -2.16 17.87
N SER A 593 8.56 -2.23 19.19
CA SER A 593 9.92 -2.05 19.73
C SER A 593 10.88 -3.12 19.22
N CYS A 594 10.42 -4.35 19.04
CA CYS A 594 11.19 -5.44 18.43
C CYS A 594 11.38 -5.24 16.92
N LEU A 595 10.35 -4.76 16.20
CA LEU A 595 10.38 -4.59 14.76
C LEU A 595 11.17 -3.36 14.28
N LYS A 596 11.44 -2.39 15.15
CA LYS A 596 12.29 -1.22 14.83
C LYS A 596 13.71 -1.61 14.43
N LYS A 597 14.15 -2.80 14.74
CA LYS A 597 15.45 -3.36 14.35
C LYS A 597 15.48 -4.00 12.98
N LEU A 598 14.36 -4.11 12.27
CA LEU A 598 14.33 -4.56 10.89
C LEU A 598 15.28 -3.71 10.05
N THR A 599 16.16 -4.36 9.31
CA THR A 599 16.96 -3.69 8.27
C THR A 599 16.04 -3.24 7.13
N ASN A 600 16.49 -2.29 6.33
CA ASN A 600 15.72 -1.84 5.17
C ASN A 600 15.43 -2.98 4.19
N GLU A 601 16.38 -3.90 4.02
CA GLU A 601 16.23 -5.08 3.16
C GLU A 601 15.16 -6.04 3.70
N GLU A 602 15.19 -6.34 5.00
CA GLU A 602 14.17 -7.17 5.67
C GLU A 602 12.79 -6.51 5.64
N LEU A 603 12.73 -5.19 5.85
CA LEU A 603 11.46 -4.44 5.78
C LEU A 603 10.86 -4.49 4.38
N CYS A 604 11.65 -4.32 3.33
CA CYS A 604 11.18 -4.50 1.94
C CYS A 604 10.62 -5.91 1.72
N GLN A 605 11.23 -6.91 2.32
CA GLN A 605 10.81 -8.31 2.20
C GLN A 605 9.46 -8.58 2.85
N TYR A 606 9.17 -7.95 4.00
CA TYR A 606 7.93 -8.15 4.76
C TYR A 606 6.87 -7.06 4.53
N LEU A 607 7.15 -6.08 3.69
CA LEU A 607 6.34 -4.88 3.53
C LEU A 607 4.90 -5.19 3.12
N LEU A 608 4.69 -6.12 2.18
CA LEU A 608 3.36 -6.51 1.73
C LEU A 608 2.51 -7.03 2.90
N GLN A 609 3.06 -7.90 3.73
CA GLN A 609 2.39 -8.47 4.89
C GLN A 609 2.09 -7.39 5.94
N LEU A 610 3.03 -6.47 6.18
CA LEU A 610 2.84 -5.37 7.14
C LEU A 610 1.73 -4.42 6.69
N VAL A 611 1.63 -4.15 5.40
CA VAL A 611 0.52 -3.36 4.84
C VAL A 611 -0.83 -4.07 5.05
N GLN A 612 -0.89 -5.40 4.89
CA GLN A 612 -2.11 -6.15 5.16
C GLN A 612 -2.54 -6.08 6.63
N VAL A 613 -1.58 -6.04 7.56
CA VAL A 613 -1.87 -5.88 9.00
C VAL A 613 -2.59 -4.57 9.30
N LEU A 614 -2.32 -3.49 8.56
CA LEU A 614 -3.03 -2.21 8.72
C LEU A 614 -4.54 -2.32 8.58
N LYS A 615 -5.04 -3.32 7.86
CA LYS A 615 -6.48 -3.58 7.69
C LYS A 615 -7.18 -4.00 8.99
N TYR A 616 -6.43 -4.52 9.95
CA TYR A 616 -6.96 -4.96 11.25
C TYR A 616 -6.86 -3.90 12.34
N GLU A 617 -6.16 -2.80 12.10
CA GLU A 617 -6.04 -1.71 13.05
C GLU A 617 -7.38 -1.01 13.28
N SER A 618 -7.73 -0.82 14.54
CA SER A 618 -9.05 -0.29 14.92
C SER A 618 -9.12 1.23 14.87
N TYR A 619 -8.00 1.91 15.02
CA TYR A 619 -7.90 3.37 14.99
C TYR A 619 -6.95 3.82 13.90
N LEU A 620 -7.12 5.07 13.42
CA LEU A 620 -6.27 5.62 12.36
C LEU A 620 -4.82 5.76 12.81
N GLU A 621 -4.60 6.32 13.99
CA GLU A 621 -3.27 6.43 14.57
C GLU A 621 -2.87 5.11 15.24
N CYS A 622 -1.82 4.50 14.72
CA CYS A 622 -1.20 3.32 15.31
C CYS A 622 0.31 3.34 15.09
N GLU A 623 1.05 2.66 15.94
CA GLU A 623 2.51 2.65 15.86
C GLU A 623 3.03 2.02 14.56
N LEU A 624 2.33 1.04 14.01
CA LEU A 624 2.69 0.44 12.73
C LEU A 624 2.62 1.45 11.57
N THR A 625 1.57 2.27 11.52
CA THR A 625 1.44 3.33 10.51
C THR A 625 2.58 4.34 10.62
N MET A 626 2.89 4.79 11.84
CA MET A 626 4.00 5.71 12.10
C MET A 626 5.34 5.12 11.67
N PHE A 627 5.59 3.88 12.04
CA PHE A 627 6.80 3.14 11.68
C PHE A 627 6.97 3.03 10.16
N LEU A 628 5.92 2.62 9.45
CA LEU A 628 5.97 2.47 7.99
C LEU A 628 6.20 3.82 7.30
N LEU A 629 5.53 4.88 7.73
CA LEU A 629 5.72 6.23 7.17
C LEU A 629 7.12 6.77 7.43
N GLU A 630 7.63 6.65 8.64
CA GLU A 630 8.99 7.09 8.99
C GLU A 630 10.05 6.40 8.13
N ARG A 631 9.95 5.08 8.00
CA ARG A 631 10.89 4.29 7.20
C ARG A 631 10.74 4.59 5.70
N ALA A 632 9.52 4.73 5.21
CA ALA A 632 9.22 5.05 3.80
C ALA A 632 9.72 6.44 3.40
N LEU A 633 9.58 7.43 4.26
CA LEU A 633 10.02 8.81 4.01
C LEU A 633 11.55 8.96 3.99
N ILE A 634 12.27 8.05 4.63
CA ILE A 634 13.73 8.04 4.65
C ILE A 634 14.32 7.15 3.54
N HIS A 635 13.66 6.04 3.20
CA HIS A 635 14.16 5.07 2.24
C HIS A 635 13.30 5.00 0.98
N ARG A 636 13.85 5.39 -0.16
CA ARG A 636 13.13 5.54 -1.44
C ARG A 636 12.42 4.24 -1.90
N LYS A 637 13.09 3.10 -1.83
CA LYS A 637 12.51 1.81 -2.23
C LYS A 637 11.33 1.40 -1.35
N ILE A 638 11.47 1.59 -0.04
CA ILE A 638 10.36 1.33 0.91
C ILE A 638 9.18 2.25 0.60
N GLY A 639 9.45 3.53 0.37
CA GLY A 639 8.42 4.52 0.00
C GLY A 639 7.71 4.16 -1.30
N HIS A 640 8.44 3.71 -2.31
CA HIS A 640 7.89 3.28 -3.58
C HIS A 640 6.90 2.11 -3.43
N PHE A 641 7.30 1.04 -2.75
CA PHE A 641 6.44 -0.13 -2.59
C PHE A 641 5.32 0.09 -1.58
N LEU A 642 5.56 0.85 -0.52
CA LEU A 642 4.47 1.26 0.38
C LEU A 642 3.39 2.02 -0.39
N PHE A 643 3.79 2.97 -1.21
CA PHE A 643 2.85 3.73 -2.04
C PHE A 643 2.00 2.81 -2.91
N TRP A 644 2.61 1.93 -3.70
CA TRP A 644 1.86 1.08 -4.63
C TRP A 644 1.02 0.02 -3.93
N HIS A 645 1.47 -0.54 -2.83
CA HIS A 645 0.66 -1.49 -2.06
C HIS A 645 -0.59 -0.82 -1.47
N LEU A 646 -0.48 0.41 -0.99
CA LEU A 646 -1.64 1.16 -0.51
C LEU A 646 -2.53 1.63 -1.68
N ARG A 647 -1.92 2.20 -2.72
CA ARG A 647 -2.65 2.76 -3.88
C ARG A 647 -3.45 1.70 -4.64
N SER A 648 -2.91 0.51 -4.75
CA SER A 648 -3.56 -0.59 -5.47
C SER A 648 -4.90 -1.02 -4.88
N GLU A 649 -5.16 -0.69 -3.62
CA GLU A 649 -6.40 -1.07 -2.92
C GLU A 649 -7.34 0.12 -2.63
N MET A 650 -7.09 1.29 -3.21
CA MET A 650 -7.93 2.49 -3.02
C MET A 650 -9.35 2.34 -3.56
N HIS A 651 -9.62 1.36 -4.42
CA HIS A 651 -10.96 1.01 -4.90
C HIS A 651 -11.77 0.18 -3.88
N VAL A 652 -11.14 -0.33 -2.82
CA VAL A 652 -11.80 -1.14 -1.79
C VAL A 652 -12.38 -0.21 -0.73
N PRO A 653 -13.71 -0.12 -0.58
CA PRO A 653 -14.34 0.84 0.33
C PRO A 653 -13.92 0.69 1.80
N ALA A 654 -13.64 -0.54 2.23
CA ALA A 654 -13.28 -0.83 3.62
C ALA A 654 -11.91 -0.25 4.06
N VAL A 655 -11.01 -0.01 3.12
CA VAL A 655 -9.64 0.47 3.39
C VAL A 655 -9.34 1.84 2.78
N ALA A 656 -10.19 2.34 1.90
CA ALA A 656 -9.94 3.57 1.14
C ALA A 656 -9.66 4.80 2.02
N LEU A 657 -10.36 4.95 3.12
CA LEU A 657 -10.14 6.07 4.05
C LEU A 657 -8.75 5.98 4.70
N ARG A 658 -8.44 4.87 5.34
CA ARG A 658 -7.15 4.67 6.01
C ARG A 658 -5.98 4.78 5.04
N PHE A 659 -6.04 4.04 3.94
CA PHE A 659 -4.97 4.03 2.94
C PHE A 659 -4.81 5.37 2.25
N GLY A 660 -5.92 6.04 1.97
CA GLY A 660 -5.90 7.39 1.38
C GLY A 660 -5.24 8.43 2.30
N LEU A 661 -5.50 8.36 3.60
CA LEU A 661 -4.88 9.25 4.59
C LEU A 661 -3.38 9.02 4.72
N ILE A 662 -2.94 7.76 4.69
CA ILE A 662 -1.51 7.42 4.72
C ILE A 662 -0.82 7.88 3.43
N LEU A 663 -1.45 7.66 2.28
CA LEU A 663 -0.94 8.11 0.98
C LEU A 663 -0.82 9.64 0.91
N GLU A 664 -1.82 10.37 1.41
CA GLU A 664 -1.75 11.85 1.51
C GLU A 664 -0.54 12.27 2.34
N ALA A 665 -0.37 11.68 3.51
CA ALA A 665 0.73 11.99 4.40
C ALA A 665 2.08 11.73 3.72
N TYR A 666 2.24 10.59 3.08
CA TYR A 666 3.45 10.25 2.34
C TYR A 666 3.77 11.26 1.22
N CYS A 667 2.77 11.60 0.41
CA CYS A 667 2.95 12.57 -0.69
C CYS A 667 3.34 13.96 -0.17
N ARG A 668 2.76 14.41 0.92
CA ARG A 668 3.15 15.69 1.56
C ARG A 668 4.56 15.65 2.13
N GLY A 669 4.97 14.51 2.65
CA GLY A 669 6.31 14.32 3.21
C GLY A 669 7.41 14.10 2.18
N SER A 670 7.06 13.77 0.93
CA SER A 670 8.02 13.54 -0.15
C SER A 670 7.46 14.01 -1.50
N THR A 671 7.43 15.33 -1.69
CA THR A 671 6.87 15.95 -2.91
C THR A 671 7.69 15.63 -4.16
N TYR A 672 9.01 15.48 -4.02
CA TYR A 672 9.86 15.03 -5.12
C TYR A 672 9.50 13.62 -5.58
N HIS A 673 9.39 12.67 -4.67
CA HIS A 673 9.00 11.29 -4.99
C HIS A 673 7.54 11.21 -5.48
N MET A 674 6.67 12.04 -4.94
CA MET A 674 5.30 12.18 -5.44
C MET A 674 5.27 12.49 -6.94
N LYS A 675 6.10 13.42 -7.42
CA LYS A 675 6.20 13.76 -8.84
C LYS A 675 6.71 12.60 -9.69
N VAL A 676 7.65 11.83 -9.17
CA VAL A 676 8.13 10.59 -9.81
C VAL A 676 6.99 9.57 -9.93
N LEU A 677 6.23 9.38 -8.87
CA LEU A 677 5.08 8.47 -8.84
C LEU A 677 3.93 8.95 -9.74
N MET A 678 3.73 10.26 -9.87
CA MET A 678 2.75 10.82 -10.82
C MET A 678 3.06 10.41 -12.25
N LYS A 679 4.32 10.44 -12.67
CA LYS A 679 4.72 9.96 -13.99
C LYS A 679 4.41 8.48 -14.19
N GLN A 680 4.64 7.65 -13.18
CA GLN A 680 4.25 6.23 -13.22
C GLN A 680 2.74 6.06 -13.34
N GLY A 681 1.97 6.83 -12.59
CA GLY A 681 0.51 6.82 -12.64
C GLY A 681 -0.04 7.23 -14.01
N GLU A 682 0.54 8.24 -14.65
CA GLU A 682 0.20 8.66 -16.02
C GLU A 682 0.49 7.54 -17.02
N ALA A 683 1.66 6.91 -16.91
CA ALA A 683 2.03 5.79 -17.77
C ALA A 683 1.05 4.61 -17.64
N LEU A 684 0.68 4.25 -16.41
CA LEU A 684 -0.31 3.19 -16.15
C LEU A 684 -1.70 3.53 -16.71
N SER A 685 -2.12 4.79 -16.60
CA SER A 685 -3.36 5.29 -17.18
C SER A 685 -3.35 5.17 -18.71
N LYS A 686 -2.24 5.51 -19.36
CA LYS A 686 -2.08 5.36 -20.81
C LYS A 686 -2.08 3.89 -21.23
N LEU A 687 -1.42 3.01 -20.49
CA LEU A 687 -1.44 1.56 -20.74
C LEU A 687 -2.84 0.98 -20.62
N LYS A 688 -3.63 1.45 -19.64
CA LYS A 688 -5.03 1.03 -19.50
C LYS A 688 -5.86 1.45 -20.71
N GLY A 689 -5.75 2.70 -21.14
CA GLY A 689 -6.41 3.21 -22.35
C GLY A 689 -6.01 2.43 -23.61
N LEU A 690 -4.72 2.16 -23.76
CA LEU A 690 -4.20 1.36 -24.86
C LEU A 690 -4.74 -0.08 -24.86
N ASN A 691 -4.82 -0.70 -23.69
CA ASN A 691 -5.36 -2.06 -23.55
C ASN A 691 -6.85 -2.14 -23.90
N ASP A 692 -7.64 -1.16 -23.47
CA ASP A 692 -9.06 -1.07 -23.82
C ASP A 692 -9.24 -0.88 -25.32
N PHE A 693 -8.40 -0.07 -25.94
CA PHE A 693 -8.38 0.12 -27.39
C PHE A 693 -8.02 -1.17 -28.13
N VAL A 694 -7.00 -1.90 -27.68
CA VAL A 694 -6.60 -3.19 -28.28
C VAL A 694 -7.72 -4.22 -28.19
N ARG A 695 -8.39 -4.33 -27.03
CA ARG A 695 -9.54 -5.25 -26.86
C ARG A 695 -10.66 -4.93 -27.86
N SER A 696 -10.97 -3.66 -28.03
CA SER A 696 -11.97 -3.20 -28.98
C SER A 696 -11.58 -3.54 -30.43
N SER A 697 -10.31 -3.32 -30.78
CA SER A 697 -9.78 -3.58 -32.12
C SER A 697 -9.77 -5.08 -32.47
N VAL A 698 -9.40 -5.94 -31.53
CA VAL A 698 -9.36 -7.40 -31.75
C VAL A 698 -10.76 -7.99 -32.04
N GLN A 699 -11.81 -7.39 -31.50
CA GLN A 699 -13.19 -7.82 -31.82
C GLN A 699 -13.62 -7.50 -33.25
N LYS A 700 -13.00 -6.49 -33.88
CA LYS A 700 -13.40 -5.95 -35.18
C LYS A 700 -12.48 -6.34 -36.32
N THR A 701 -11.22 -6.66 -36.04
CA THR A 701 -10.16 -6.87 -37.01
C THR A 701 -9.30 -8.12 -36.70
N SER A 702 -8.41 -8.50 -37.61
CA SER A 702 -7.42 -9.53 -37.35
C SER A 702 -6.36 -9.08 -36.34
N LYS A 703 -5.64 -10.05 -35.76
CA LYS A 703 -4.54 -9.77 -34.81
C LYS A 703 -3.48 -8.84 -35.40
N ALA A 704 -3.08 -9.07 -36.65
CA ALA A 704 -2.06 -8.26 -37.33
C ALA A 704 -2.52 -6.80 -37.48
N GLN A 705 -3.78 -6.57 -37.83
CA GLN A 705 -4.36 -5.24 -37.98
C GLN A 705 -4.52 -4.57 -36.62
N ALA A 706 -4.93 -5.29 -35.57
CA ALA A 706 -5.03 -4.77 -34.19
C ALA A 706 -3.65 -4.38 -33.65
N LYS A 707 -2.60 -5.18 -33.94
CA LYS A 707 -1.22 -4.86 -33.59
C LYS A 707 -0.72 -3.59 -34.26
N GLU A 708 -1.00 -3.44 -35.57
CA GLU A 708 -0.63 -2.23 -36.32
C GLU A 708 -1.36 -0.99 -35.78
N ALA A 709 -2.64 -1.11 -35.47
CA ALA A 709 -3.41 -0.05 -34.83
C ALA A 709 -2.84 0.33 -33.44
N MET A 710 -2.41 -0.66 -32.65
CA MET A 710 -1.71 -0.42 -31.37
C MET A 710 -0.40 0.36 -31.59
N HIS A 711 0.39 0.01 -32.61
CA HIS A 711 1.62 0.73 -32.93
C HIS A 711 1.35 2.17 -33.34
N MET A 712 0.33 2.42 -34.14
CA MET A 712 -0.07 3.78 -34.51
C MET A 712 -0.48 4.61 -33.31
N CYS A 713 -1.22 4.02 -32.39
CA CYS A 713 -1.59 4.67 -31.12
C CYS A 713 -0.36 5.01 -30.28
N LEU A 714 0.58 4.08 -30.13
CA LEU A 714 1.81 4.28 -29.36
C LEU A 714 2.73 5.36 -29.97
N ARG A 715 2.70 5.58 -31.29
CA ARG A 715 3.53 6.61 -31.95
C ARG A 715 3.06 8.03 -31.72
N GLN A 716 1.86 8.22 -31.19
CA GLN A 716 1.35 9.54 -30.84
C GLN A 716 2.14 10.11 -29.64
N ASP A 717 2.43 11.40 -29.65
CA ASP A 717 3.13 12.09 -28.55
C ASP A 717 2.40 11.98 -27.23
N THR A 718 1.07 11.93 -27.26
CA THR A 718 0.22 11.77 -26.07
C THR A 718 0.40 10.42 -25.35
N TYR A 719 0.95 9.41 -26.02
CA TYR A 719 1.32 8.12 -25.49
C TYR A 719 2.83 7.99 -25.24
N LEU A 720 3.66 8.41 -26.18
CA LEU A 720 5.11 8.29 -26.04
C LEU A 720 5.68 9.09 -24.90
N GLU A 721 5.27 10.35 -24.73
CA GLU A 721 5.79 11.20 -23.67
C GLU A 721 5.48 10.67 -22.26
N PRO A 722 4.22 10.29 -21.91
CA PRO A 722 3.94 9.74 -20.60
C PRO A 722 4.56 8.36 -20.33
N LEU A 723 4.78 7.55 -21.37
CA LEU A 723 5.36 6.22 -21.25
C LEU A 723 6.89 6.21 -21.22
N SER A 724 7.54 7.29 -21.66
CA SER A 724 9.00 7.37 -21.82
C SER A 724 9.65 8.05 -20.61
N TYR A 725 10.89 7.63 -20.31
CA TYR A 725 11.72 8.20 -19.22
C TYR A 725 11.04 8.15 -17.86
N ILE A 726 10.53 7.00 -17.49
CA ILE A 726 9.92 6.72 -16.19
C ILE A 726 10.75 5.72 -15.39
N TYR A 727 10.67 5.81 -14.08
CA TYR A 727 11.13 4.73 -13.21
C TYR A 727 10.13 3.58 -13.27
N SER A 728 10.62 2.34 -13.42
CA SER A 728 9.74 1.16 -13.45
C SER A 728 8.98 1.01 -12.13
N PRO A 729 7.66 0.88 -12.15
CA PRO A 729 6.92 0.54 -10.93
C PRO A 729 7.31 -0.82 -10.34
N LEU A 730 7.81 -1.74 -11.15
CA LEU A 730 8.30 -3.06 -10.72
C LEU A 730 9.64 -2.98 -9.98
N ASP A 731 10.50 -2.09 -10.40
CA ASP A 731 11.82 -1.86 -9.81
C ASP A 731 12.20 -0.37 -9.91
N PRO A 732 12.15 0.39 -8.80
CA PRO A 732 12.43 1.82 -8.83
C PRO A 732 13.88 2.16 -9.17
N ASN A 733 14.78 1.19 -9.22
CA ASN A 733 16.14 1.35 -9.67
C ASN A 733 16.31 1.24 -11.19
N LEU A 734 15.29 0.77 -11.89
CA LEU A 734 15.31 0.60 -13.34
C LEU A 734 14.61 1.79 -14.01
N ILE A 735 15.34 2.47 -14.91
CA ILE A 735 14.78 3.56 -15.72
C ILE A 735 14.32 2.98 -17.05
N LEU A 736 13.04 3.18 -17.37
CA LEU A 736 12.46 2.85 -18.67
C LEU A 736 12.56 4.09 -19.56
N THR A 737 13.42 4.04 -20.58
CA THR A 737 13.73 5.20 -21.43
C THR A 737 12.74 5.31 -22.61
N ASP A 738 13.09 4.81 -23.77
CA ASP A 738 12.27 4.92 -24.98
C ASP A 738 11.48 3.64 -25.24
N VAL A 739 10.22 3.78 -25.63
CA VAL A 739 9.40 2.66 -26.06
C VAL A 739 9.84 2.17 -27.45
N CYS A 740 10.17 0.88 -27.56
CA CYS A 740 10.37 0.22 -28.86
C CYS A 740 9.02 -0.17 -29.44
N VAL A 741 8.36 0.74 -30.12
CA VAL A 741 7.01 0.53 -30.64
C VAL A 741 6.89 -0.71 -31.50
N ASP A 742 7.86 -0.96 -32.37
CA ASP A 742 7.84 -2.09 -33.33
C ASP A 742 7.89 -3.48 -32.66
N LEU A 743 8.41 -3.54 -31.43
CA LEU A 743 8.50 -4.77 -30.62
C LEU A 743 7.35 -4.95 -29.65
N CYS A 744 6.55 -3.90 -29.43
CA CYS A 744 5.37 -3.97 -28.57
C CYS A 744 4.29 -4.82 -29.24
N THR A 745 3.62 -5.64 -28.44
CA THR A 745 2.54 -6.50 -28.89
C THR A 745 1.55 -6.74 -27.76
N PHE A 746 0.60 -7.59 -27.96
CA PHE A 746 -0.30 -8.08 -26.94
C PHE A 746 -0.41 -9.60 -26.97
N MET A 747 -0.75 -10.20 -25.84
CA MET A 747 -0.91 -11.64 -25.70
C MET A 747 -2.32 -12.09 -26.08
N GLU A 748 -2.46 -13.33 -26.54
CA GLU A 748 -3.74 -13.87 -27.03
C GLU A 748 -4.69 -14.37 -25.94
N SER A 749 -4.38 -14.15 -24.67
CA SER A 749 -5.31 -14.51 -23.59
C SER A 749 -6.60 -13.68 -23.63
N LYS A 750 -7.62 -14.08 -22.88
CA LYS A 750 -8.93 -13.42 -22.85
C LYS A 750 -8.86 -11.90 -22.62
N MET A 751 -7.96 -11.45 -21.74
CA MET A 751 -7.83 -10.04 -21.36
C MET A 751 -6.85 -9.24 -22.23
N LYS A 752 -6.21 -9.88 -23.18
CA LYS A 752 -5.24 -9.26 -24.11
C LYS A 752 -4.16 -8.42 -23.40
N PRO A 753 -3.37 -9.00 -22.46
CA PRO A 753 -2.31 -8.26 -21.80
C PRO A 753 -1.36 -7.62 -22.80
N LEU A 754 -0.88 -6.43 -22.48
CA LEU A 754 0.08 -5.70 -23.31
C LEU A 754 1.51 -6.16 -23.03
N TRP A 755 2.27 -6.35 -24.07
CA TRP A 755 3.70 -6.62 -24.03
C TRP A 755 4.43 -5.37 -24.49
N ILE A 756 4.99 -4.60 -23.57
CA ILE A 756 5.65 -3.32 -23.84
C ILE A 756 7.15 -3.50 -23.69
N VAL A 757 7.89 -3.13 -24.73
CA VAL A 757 9.35 -3.22 -24.77
C VAL A 757 9.96 -1.82 -24.75
N TYR A 758 10.92 -1.64 -23.85
CA TYR A 758 11.70 -0.41 -23.73
C TYR A 758 13.12 -0.62 -24.19
N ASN A 759 13.68 0.39 -24.83
CA ASN A 759 15.12 0.51 -24.99
C ASN A 759 15.74 0.76 -23.61
N ASN A 760 16.87 0.16 -23.37
CA ASN A 760 17.72 0.50 -22.26
C ASN A 760 19.02 1.10 -22.85
N ASP A 761 19.46 2.26 -22.32
CA ASP A 761 20.72 2.89 -22.69
C ASP A 761 21.97 2.08 -22.25
N LEU A 762 21.76 0.82 -21.90
CA LEU A 762 22.83 -0.13 -21.64
C LEU A 762 23.70 -0.31 -22.89
N MET A 763 24.97 0.00 -22.77
CA MET A 763 25.95 -0.44 -23.76
C MET A 763 25.99 -1.98 -23.78
N GLY A 764 25.41 -2.56 -24.83
CA GLY A 764 25.23 -4.01 -24.96
C GLY A 764 23.82 -4.47 -25.28
N GLY A 765 22.83 -3.55 -25.25
CA GLY A 765 21.55 -3.71 -25.94
C GLY A 765 20.55 -4.68 -25.36
N SER A 766 20.53 -4.93 -24.03
CA SER A 766 19.42 -5.68 -23.45
C SER A 766 18.20 -4.77 -23.33
N ARG A 767 17.15 -5.14 -24.07
CA ARG A 767 15.84 -4.48 -23.99
C ARG A 767 15.09 -4.96 -22.75
N VAL A 768 14.29 -4.08 -22.17
CA VAL A 768 13.47 -4.39 -20.99
C VAL A 768 12.02 -4.53 -21.43
N GLY A 769 11.38 -5.62 -21.05
CA GLY A 769 9.98 -5.87 -21.32
C GLY A 769 9.16 -5.85 -20.02
N ILE A 770 7.96 -5.28 -20.14
CA ILE A 770 6.93 -5.35 -19.09
C ILE A 770 5.62 -5.89 -19.67
N ILE A 771 4.90 -6.64 -18.90
CA ILE A 771 3.55 -7.09 -19.24
C ILE A 771 2.57 -6.27 -18.41
N PHE A 772 1.66 -5.58 -19.06
CA PHE A 772 0.56 -4.86 -18.41
C PHE A 772 -0.71 -5.69 -18.52
N LYS A 773 -1.27 -6.04 -17.38
CA LYS A 773 -2.56 -6.74 -17.29
C LYS A 773 -3.65 -5.81 -16.77
N ASN A 774 -4.80 -5.85 -17.44
CA ASN A 774 -6.01 -5.15 -17.04
C ASN A 774 -7.20 -6.10 -17.14
N GLY A 775 -7.82 -6.41 -16.01
CA GLY A 775 -8.95 -7.33 -15.91
C GLY A 775 -8.68 -8.58 -15.07
N ASP A 776 -7.43 -8.81 -14.65
CA ASP A 776 -7.02 -9.91 -13.78
C ASP A 776 -6.47 -9.40 -12.45
N ASP A 777 -6.87 -10.00 -11.35
CA ASP A 777 -6.34 -9.73 -10.01
C ASP A 777 -4.97 -10.38 -9.84
N LEU A 778 -3.92 -9.58 -9.66
CA LEU A 778 -2.54 -10.03 -9.54
C LEU A 778 -2.06 -10.21 -8.08
N ARG A 779 -2.93 -10.02 -7.08
CA ARG A 779 -2.51 -10.08 -5.68
C ARG A 779 -1.98 -11.45 -5.26
N GLN A 780 -2.58 -12.52 -5.77
CA GLN A 780 -2.13 -13.89 -5.50
C GLN A 780 -0.77 -14.17 -6.14
N ASP A 781 -0.57 -13.75 -7.38
CA ASP A 781 0.71 -13.89 -8.08
C ASP A 781 1.81 -13.11 -7.37
N MET A 782 1.51 -11.88 -6.95
CA MET A 782 2.42 -11.02 -6.19
C MET A 782 2.85 -11.67 -4.88
N LEU A 783 1.92 -12.24 -4.11
CA LEU A 783 2.23 -12.96 -2.87
C LEU A 783 3.08 -14.21 -3.14
N THR A 784 2.71 -15.01 -4.13
CA THR A 784 3.43 -16.24 -4.49
C THR A 784 4.88 -15.95 -4.86
N LEU A 785 5.11 -14.93 -5.67
CA LEU A 785 6.46 -14.54 -6.09
C LEU A 785 7.29 -13.97 -4.93
N GLN A 786 6.66 -13.28 -3.99
CA GLN A 786 7.34 -12.84 -2.78
C GLN A 786 7.75 -14.03 -1.89
N MET A 787 6.90 -15.05 -1.78
CA MET A 787 7.26 -16.28 -1.04
C MET A 787 8.41 -17.01 -1.72
N ILE A 788 8.43 -17.08 -3.03
CA ILE A 788 9.55 -17.67 -3.80
C ILE A 788 10.85 -16.88 -3.54
N LYS A 789 10.78 -15.55 -3.53
CA LYS A 789 11.94 -14.72 -3.21
C LYS A 789 12.45 -14.95 -1.77
N LEU A 790 11.54 -15.11 -0.82
CA LEU A 790 11.89 -15.45 0.56
C LEU A 790 12.59 -16.81 0.63
N MET A 791 12.08 -17.82 -0.06
CA MET A 791 12.72 -19.14 -0.15
C MET A 791 14.13 -19.03 -0.71
N ASP A 792 14.34 -18.27 -1.78
CA ASP A 792 15.65 -18.04 -2.38
C ASP A 792 16.63 -17.38 -1.40
N VAL A 793 16.18 -16.37 -0.65
CA VAL A 793 16.98 -15.72 0.39
C VAL A 793 17.39 -16.70 1.49
N LEU A 794 16.45 -17.53 1.95
CA LEU A 794 16.73 -18.54 3.00
C LEU A 794 17.71 -19.61 2.51
N TRP A 795 17.53 -20.11 1.30
CA TRP A 795 18.47 -21.08 0.70
C TRP A 795 19.87 -20.51 0.56
N LYS A 796 19.99 -19.28 0.09
CA LYS A 796 21.28 -18.60 -0.04
C LYS A 796 21.98 -18.40 1.30
N LYS A 797 21.23 -18.11 2.37
CA LYS A 797 21.78 -18.07 3.74
C LYS A 797 22.41 -19.38 4.16
N GLU A 798 21.86 -20.52 3.71
CA GLU A 798 22.40 -21.86 3.94
C GLU A 798 23.47 -22.29 2.91
N GLY A 799 23.86 -21.40 2.02
CA GLY A 799 24.86 -21.65 0.98
C GLY A 799 24.35 -22.42 -0.23
N LEU A 800 23.02 -22.47 -0.41
CA LEU A 800 22.37 -23.08 -1.57
C LEU A 800 21.98 -22.00 -2.58
N ASP A 801 22.48 -22.12 -3.79
CA ASP A 801 22.04 -21.32 -4.93
C ASP A 801 21.29 -22.23 -5.93
N LEU A 802 19.97 -22.24 -5.82
CA LEU A 802 19.11 -23.12 -6.62
C LEU A 802 18.67 -22.47 -7.95
N ARG A 803 19.26 -21.35 -8.33
CA ARG A 803 19.00 -20.64 -9.58
C ARG A 803 17.51 -20.29 -9.78
N VAL A 804 16.90 -19.77 -8.73
CA VAL A 804 15.52 -19.30 -8.77
C VAL A 804 15.48 -17.90 -9.39
N THR A 805 14.46 -17.65 -10.20
CA THR A 805 14.20 -16.33 -10.80
C THR A 805 12.90 -15.76 -10.24
N PRO A 806 12.92 -15.08 -9.08
CA PRO A 806 11.74 -14.41 -8.53
C PRO A 806 11.50 -13.11 -9.29
N TYR A 807 10.79 -13.19 -10.40
CA TYR A 807 10.51 -12.02 -11.22
C TYR A 807 9.50 -11.09 -10.57
N GLY A 808 9.55 -9.81 -10.96
CA GLY A 808 8.68 -8.76 -10.42
C GLY A 808 7.23 -8.94 -10.83
N CYS A 809 6.34 -8.73 -9.87
CA CYS A 809 4.90 -8.64 -10.09
C CYS A 809 4.34 -7.60 -9.12
N LEU A 810 3.60 -6.63 -9.63
CA LEU A 810 3.04 -5.54 -8.82
C LEU A 810 1.61 -5.26 -9.23
N SER A 811 0.68 -5.40 -8.28
CA SER A 811 -0.67 -4.87 -8.41
C SER A 811 -0.64 -3.35 -8.25
N THR A 812 -1.25 -2.61 -9.17
CA THR A 812 -1.26 -1.14 -9.18
C THR A 812 -2.65 -0.54 -9.06
N GLY A 813 -3.68 -1.34 -9.14
CA GLY A 813 -5.08 -0.90 -9.04
C GLY A 813 -6.07 -2.05 -9.10
N ASP A 814 -7.34 -1.71 -9.32
CA ASP A 814 -8.42 -2.70 -9.44
C ASP A 814 -8.20 -3.60 -10.65
N LYS A 815 -7.87 -4.87 -10.40
CA LYS A 815 -7.59 -5.88 -11.42
C LYS A 815 -6.57 -5.42 -12.47
N THR A 816 -5.65 -4.57 -12.07
CA THR A 816 -4.58 -4.04 -12.93
C THR A 816 -3.23 -4.22 -12.28
N GLY A 817 -2.22 -4.44 -13.08
CA GLY A 817 -0.85 -4.50 -12.61
C GLY A 817 0.17 -4.80 -13.69
N LEU A 818 1.40 -4.91 -13.25
CA LEU A 818 2.58 -5.14 -14.09
C LEU A 818 3.27 -6.45 -13.71
N ILE A 819 3.80 -7.13 -14.70
CA ILE A 819 4.64 -8.31 -14.53
C ILE A 819 5.94 -8.09 -15.33
N GLU A 820 7.06 -8.42 -14.70
CA GLU A 820 8.35 -8.42 -15.37
C GLU A 820 8.41 -9.51 -16.45
N VAL A 821 8.93 -9.17 -17.62
CA VAL A 821 9.19 -10.16 -18.67
C VAL A 821 10.42 -10.98 -18.31
N VAL A 822 10.22 -12.28 -18.17
CA VAL A 822 11.33 -13.23 -17.94
C VAL A 822 11.96 -13.58 -19.29
N MET A 823 13.24 -13.29 -19.43
CA MET A 823 14.00 -13.60 -20.64
C MET A 823 14.35 -15.09 -20.72
N HIS A 824 14.56 -15.60 -21.94
CA HIS A 824 14.92 -17.00 -22.18
C HIS A 824 13.95 -18.00 -21.55
N SER A 825 12.66 -17.70 -21.61
CA SER A 825 11.59 -18.50 -21.05
C SER A 825 10.55 -18.86 -22.12
N ASP A 826 9.82 -19.92 -21.85
CA ASP A 826 8.66 -20.29 -22.65
C ASP A 826 7.62 -20.98 -21.78
N THR A 827 6.37 -20.99 -22.22
CA THR A 827 5.30 -21.70 -21.53
C THR A 827 5.39 -23.21 -21.78
N ILE A 828 4.94 -23.99 -20.82
CA ILE A 828 4.81 -25.45 -20.98
C ILE A 828 3.95 -25.78 -22.21
N ALA A 829 2.88 -25.01 -22.41
CA ALA A 829 2.02 -25.19 -23.57
C ALA A 829 2.77 -25.02 -24.90
N ASN A 830 3.63 -24.00 -25.02
CA ASN A 830 4.43 -23.79 -26.22
C ASN A 830 5.49 -24.87 -26.40
N ILE A 831 6.15 -25.30 -25.32
CA ILE A 831 7.14 -26.40 -25.34
C ILE A 831 6.50 -27.71 -25.84
N GLN A 832 5.28 -28.00 -25.37
CA GLN A 832 4.52 -29.18 -25.82
C GLN A 832 4.10 -29.06 -27.29
N ARG A 833 3.66 -27.89 -27.75
CA ARG A 833 3.23 -27.64 -29.13
C ARG A 833 4.37 -27.76 -30.14
N ASN A 834 5.56 -27.32 -29.84
CA ASN A 834 6.70 -27.31 -30.76
C ASN A 834 7.22 -28.72 -31.09
N LYS A 835 6.83 -29.76 -30.36
CA LYS A 835 7.30 -31.16 -30.58
C LYS A 835 6.24 -32.13 -31.07
N SER A 836 5.00 -31.79 -31.04
CA SER A 836 3.90 -32.57 -31.60
C SER A 836 3.28 -31.77 -32.75
N ASN A 837 3.03 -32.45 -33.89
CA ASN A 837 2.27 -31.86 -34.99
C ASN A 837 1.08 -31.07 -34.47
N MET A 838 0.83 -29.90 -35.05
CA MET A 838 -0.13 -28.85 -34.63
C MET A 838 -1.60 -29.29 -34.45
N ALA A 839 -1.88 -30.54 -34.14
CA ALA A 839 -3.22 -30.97 -33.80
C ALA A 839 -3.52 -30.64 -32.35
N ALA A 840 -4.61 -29.91 -32.09
CA ALA A 840 -5.09 -29.56 -30.76
C ALA A 840 -5.40 -30.75 -29.84
N THR A 841 -5.19 -31.97 -30.27
CA THR A 841 -5.45 -33.26 -29.64
C THR A 841 -4.22 -34.12 -29.45
N ALA A 842 -3.01 -33.56 -29.63
CA ALA A 842 -1.78 -34.31 -29.41
C ALA A 842 -1.60 -34.69 -27.94
N ALA A 843 -1.25 -35.96 -27.68
CA ALA A 843 -0.95 -36.45 -26.35
C ALA A 843 0.19 -35.65 -25.68
N PHE A 844 0.07 -35.43 -24.39
CA PHE A 844 1.12 -34.84 -23.57
C PHE A 844 2.42 -35.67 -23.72
N ASN A 845 3.49 -35.03 -24.17
CA ASN A 845 4.80 -35.65 -24.24
C ASN A 845 5.57 -35.42 -22.96
N LYS A 846 5.77 -36.45 -22.16
CA LYS A 846 6.46 -36.40 -20.86
C LYS A 846 7.94 -35.98 -20.96
N ASP A 847 8.58 -36.18 -22.13
CA ASP A 847 10.01 -35.90 -22.37
C ASP A 847 10.24 -34.52 -23.01
N ALA A 848 9.19 -33.83 -23.43
CA ALA A 848 9.32 -32.57 -24.16
C ALA A 848 10.05 -31.48 -23.32
N LEU A 849 9.71 -31.33 -22.05
CA LEU A 849 10.32 -30.36 -21.16
C LEU A 849 11.79 -30.67 -20.91
N LEU A 850 12.12 -31.93 -20.62
CA LEU A 850 13.50 -32.36 -20.41
C LEU A 850 14.36 -32.11 -21.65
N ASN A 851 13.85 -32.45 -22.84
CA ASN A 851 14.54 -32.27 -24.11
C ASN A 851 14.71 -30.77 -24.43
N TRP A 852 13.73 -29.95 -24.11
CA TRP A 852 13.82 -28.49 -24.26
C TRP A 852 14.89 -27.91 -23.33
N LEU A 853 14.90 -28.31 -22.03
CA LEU A 853 15.92 -27.90 -21.08
C LEU A 853 17.34 -28.29 -21.55
N LYS A 854 17.53 -29.54 -22.02
CA LYS A 854 18.81 -29.98 -22.54
C LYS A 854 19.25 -29.20 -23.80
N SER A 855 18.30 -28.83 -24.67
CA SER A 855 18.60 -28.04 -25.87
C SER A 855 19.03 -26.60 -25.53
N LYS A 856 18.51 -26.04 -24.42
CA LYS A 856 18.80 -24.68 -23.99
C LYS A 856 20.03 -24.59 -23.08
N ASN A 857 20.46 -25.71 -22.51
CA ASN A 857 21.63 -25.80 -21.62
C ASN A 857 22.56 -26.89 -22.10
N PRO A 858 23.24 -26.70 -23.24
CA PRO A 858 24.21 -27.68 -23.74
C PRO A 858 25.47 -27.65 -22.87
N GLY A 859 25.80 -28.77 -22.20
CA GLY A 859 26.99 -28.92 -21.38
C GLY A 859 26.72 -29.59 -20.05
#